data_dc7ff131fe87c8a6388e73019c9f357e
#
_entry.id   dc7ff131fe87c8a6388e73019c9f357e
#
_cell.length_a   1.000
_cell.length_b   1.000
_cell.length_c   1.000
_cell.angle_alpha   90.00
_cell.angle_beta   90.00
_cell.angle_gamma   90.00
#
_symmetry.space_group_name_H-M   'P 1'
#
loop_
_entity.id
_entity.type
_entity.pdbx_description
1 polymer ?
#
loop_
_entity_poly.entity_id
_entity_poly.type
_entity_poly.pdbx_seq_one_letter_code
_entity_poly.pdbx_strand_id
1 'polypeptide(L)'
;MKLKQLTFALLLCLGLTAQAANDKTTVEQVNDAVKLTTDVDYIVTGTTPFATTGSVDIANTEHAVLILAAIKPSKVISNWMNYIYINGEKAVNGTNCQVKMYNRGAIVFPYASDIKPLTCYTEPNFEGEQCNNYSEGHQGGYMKTLTANQLNNNIRSFKLKRGYMVTFAIGTSGWGYSRCFIADQADLEVKSLPSILDGRISSYRIFKWQNAHKAGLASNGDYNANQALNTSWCYDWAQGNDSNLPDTEWVPNHIYEDWPSSSACGSVTGSCHMKTNNEPGNSADDRPQDVATVLGNWENLMRTGMRLCSESSHDGSMNHLKAFIDSIDARGWRCDILDLHCYWASGTFNSLTWYSDNYGNGRPIWISEWVWGASWNNNGIFSAAPDGRGSFSTRNQQTCYDGTKPLLELLNANSRVERYAYWNSEADCSKIYKDGQLSILGKYYATMNDGLGYNAANEYIPKPTRLESLGELTSTYARLKGCATLTWTDPNGDLMESITIQCKAPGSSIYKSVATVDAKDKNSSAGVTYNYTDTITEPGVYTYRIKATAYNNKTLYTNEVTVNVAPAQGTSEVQYGKLSINNTDENKVYFSEAFEETTPLLFIGAPTNKNTKFYAGNIVKNATKTGFTYLPLPWQTNTGELSSNEEIPFLALQEGRHQYDNLTCEVGTFTANRATGDNTWTDVTEVTFQQPFPAGVTPIVLTEIRNPSYATSANNATSLDVKIFGVTNTGFKAIIYSEEASARKIALGQTVCYLAITPGIGTLDAENELIIAAGHGIDNPVYGIATHDNQFYADTQPGIDETAQIRPALKFYQPTILVAEQTNNYPAVSMLRRTDITEKDDDGTTWTTGVKIKRILDHDLSIDGKTVKTSTSDEAYQDLIGWVAIGKYKAGGSAPTAIESLTVEPQTLNPHIVGGRIVVEGVSHFEVYSLSGTKLDTQSVLTPGFYIVKAADKAVKVLVK
;
A
#
# COMPACT_ATOMS: atom_id res chain seq x y z
N MET A 1 -14.12 -25.44 39.99
CA MET A 1 -13.55 -26.37 38.99
C MET A 1 -13.73 -25.92 37.56
N LYS A 2 -14.87 -25.39 37.15
CA LYS A 2 -15.09 -24.91 35.74
C LYS A 2 -14.33 -23.62 35.39
N LEU A 3 -14.06 -22.72 36.34
CA LEU A 3 -13.36 -21.45 36.07
C LEU A 3 -11.86 -21.64 35.83
N LYS A 4 -11.22 -22.60 36.54
CA LYS A 4 -9.78 -22.92 36.30
C LYS A 4 -9.53 -23.60 34.96
N GLN A 5 -10.50 -24.37 34.45
CA GLN A 5 -10.39 -24.99 33.11
C GLN A 5 -10.57 -23.98 31.98
N LEU A 6 -11.35 -22.90 32.19
CA LEU A 6 -11.54 -21.86 31.17
C LEU A 6 -10.29 -20.96 31.03
N THR A 7 -9.64 -20.63 32.15
CA THR A 7 -8.40 -19.84 32.15
C THR A 7 -7.24 -20.62 31.53
N PHE A 8 -7.16 -21.94 31.78
CA PHE A 8 -6.15 -22.81 31.16
C PHE A 8 -6.39 -23.02 29.67
N ALA A 9 -7.65 -23.11 29.24
CA ALA A 9 -8.00 -23.23 27.84
C ALA A 9 -7.73 -21.93 27.03
N LEU A 10 -7.87 -20.74 27.64
CA LEU A 10 -7.58 -19.47 27.00
C LEU A 10 -6.06 -19.22 26.84
N LEU A 11 -5.27 -19.68 27.82
CA LEU A 11 -3.79 -19.64 27.71
C LEU A 11 -3.26 -20.63 26.66
N LEU A 12 -3.89 -21.79 26.47
CA LEU A 12 -3.48 -22.77 25.46
C LEU A 12 -3.74 -22.28 24.02
N CYS A 13 -4.75 -21.43 23.81
CA CYS A 13 -5.05 -20.88 22.47
C CYS A 13 -4.05 -19.79 22.02
N LEU A 14 -3.18 -19.29 22.91
CA LEU A 14 -2.23 -18.21 22.62
C LEU A 14 -0.77 -18.69 22.56
N GLY A 15 -0.50 -20.00 22.65
CA GLY A 15 0.88 -20.52 22.68
C GLY A 15 1.72 -20.06 23.88
N LEU A 16 1.09 -19.41 24.87
CA LEU A 16 1.72 -18.97 26.12
C LEU A 16 1.64 -20.10 27.13
N THR A 17 2.74 -20.73 27.45
CA THR A 17 2.85 -21.60 28.59
C THR A 17 3.70 -20.91 29.66
N ALA A 18 3.05 -20.40 30.70
CA ALA A 18 3.81 -20.11 31.92
C ALA A 18 4.31 -21.44 32.48
N GLN A 19 5.58 -21.50 32.91
CA GLN A 19 6.05 -22.57 33.73
C GLN A 19 5.12 -22.70 34.93
N ALA A 20 4.94 -23.89 35.46
CA ALA A 20 4.15 -24.06 36.70
C ALA A 20 4.73 -23.15 37.81
N ALA A 21 3.87 -22.41 38.48
CA ALA A 21 4.31 -21.59 39.61
C ALA A 21 5.00 -22.52 40.66
N ASN A 22 6.09 -22.01 41.21
CA ASN A 22 6.83 -22.72 42.28
C ASN A 22 5.91 -23.14 43.43
N ASP A 23 6.26 -24.21 44.05
CA ASP A 23 5.67 -24.58 45.36
C ASP A 23 5.94 -23.49 46.40
N LYS A 24 4.99 -23.22 47.31
CA LYS A 24 5.13 -22.17 48.31
C LYS A 24 5.39 -22.79 49.69
N THR A 25 6.49 -22.39 50.28
CA THR A 25 6.80 -22.69 51.67
C THR A 25 6.78 -21.40 52.49
N THR A 26 5.92 -21.30 53.48
CA THR A 26 5.78 -20.10 54.31
C THR A 26 6.16 -20.38 55.76
N VAL A 27 7.04 -19.53 56.31
CA VAL A 27 7.48 -19.55 57.72
C VAL A 27 7.39 -18.14 58.29
N GLU A 28 7.27 -17.99 59.57
CA GLU A 28 7.31 -16.70 60.24
C GLU A 28 8.77 -16.21 60.34
N GLN A 29 9.68 -17.11 60.72
CA GLN A 29 11.11 -16.85 60.93
C GLN A 29 11.92 -18.08 60.52
N VAL A 30 13.10 -17.88 60.00
CA VAL A 30 14.08 -18.94 59.70
C VAL A 30 14.91 -19.19 60.96
N ASN A 31 14.72 -20.35 61.60
CA ASN A 31 15.37 -20.67 62.86
C ASN A 31 16.69 -21.44 62.68
N ASP A 32 16.80 -22.26 61.64
CA ASP A 32 17.95 -23.08 61.30
C ASP A 32 18.42 -22.82 59.85
N ALA A 33 19.57 -23.42 59.49
CA ALA A 33 20.03 -23.35 58.11
C ALA A 33 19.11 -24.13 57.17
N VAL A 34 18.59 -23.45 56.15
CA VAL A 34 17.71 -24.03 55.13
C VAL A 34 18.44 -24.00 53.79
N LYS A 35 18.36 -25.10 53.03
CA LYS A 35 18.89 -25.17 51.65
C LYS A 35 17.76 -25.40 50.65
N LEU A 36 17.59 -24.45 49.70
CA LEU A 36 16.54 -24.50 48.69
C LEU A 36 17.08 -25.22 47.43
N THR A 37 16.71 -26.49 47.26
CA THR A 37 17.18 -27.38 46.19
C THR A 37 16.12 -27.70 45.14
N THR A 38 14.88 -27.27 45.36
CA THR A 38 13.72 -27.49 44.45
C THR A 38 13.15 -26.16 43.99
N ASP A 39 12.21 -26.20 43.07
CA ASP A 39 11.48 -25.03 42.57
C ASP A 39 10.53 -24.53 43.68
N VAL A 40 10.98 -23.56 44.47
CA VAL A 40 10.25 -23.09 45.65
C VAL A 40 10.28 -21.57 45.79
N ASP A 41 9.12 -21.00 46.14
CA ASP A 41 9.01 -19.66 46.72
C ASP A 41 9.06 -19.81 48.23
N TYR A 42 10.24 -19.56 48.84
CA TYR A 42 10.41 -19.61 50.28
C TYR A 42 10.07 -18.24 50.88
N ILE A 43 8.95 -18.19 51.62
CA ILE A 43 8.33 -16.96 52.11
C ILE A 43 8.52 -16.84 53.62
N VAL A 44 9.18 -15.74 54.02
CA VAL A 44 9.37 -15.41 55.45
C VAL A 44 8.49 -14.20 55.77
N THR A 45 7.54 -14.33 56.68
CA THR A 45 6.51 -13.32 56.98
C THR A 45 6.84 -12.39 58.14
N GLY A 46 7.77 -12.76 58.99
CA GLY A 46 8.09 -12.00 60.21
C GLY A 46 8.98 -10.79 59.94
N THR A 47 8.90 -9.78 60.77
CA THR A 47 9.73 -8.57 60.73
C THR A 47 11.17 -8.82 61.25
N THR A 48 11.41 -9.94 61.91
CA THR A 48 12.74 -10.47 62.29
C THR A 48 12.91 -11.81 61.56
N PRO A 49 13.32 -11.76 60.24
CA PRO A 49 13.21 -12.90 59.36
C PRO A 49 14.16 -14.06 59.67
N PHE A 50 15.26 -13.79 60.37
CA PHE A 50 16.26 -14.81 60.74
C PHE A 50 16.54 -14.82 62.26
N ALA A 51 16.53 -15.97 62.85
CA ALA A 51 17.15 -16.20 64.16
C ALA A 51 18.71 -16.17 64.00
N THR A 52 19.41 -16.16 65.13
CA THR A 52 20.87 -16.15 65.15
C THR A 52 21.51 -17.34 64.44
N THR A 53 20.83 -18.49 64.46
CA THR A 53 21.23 -19.75 63.77
C THR A 53 20.60 -19.94 62.41
N GLY A 54 19.63 -19.08 62.04
CA GLY A 54 18.88 -19.17 60.80
C GLY A 54 19.70 -18.64 59.57
N SER A 55 19.60 -19.35 58.50
CA SER A 55 20.14 -18.90 57.21
C SER A 55 19.39 -19.56 56.04
N VAL A 56 19.45 -18.99 54.87
CA VAL A 56 18.89 -19.58 53.64
C VAL A 56 19.97 -19.62 52.57
N ASP A 57 20.25 -20.82 52.06
CA ASP A 57 21.09 -21.07 50.90
C ASP A 57 20.20 -21.41 49.70
N ILE A 58 20.15 -20.51 48.71
CA ILE A 58 19.46 -20.72 47.43
C ILE A 58 20.37 -21.55 46.55
N ALA A 59 20.23 -22.87 46.55
CA ALA A 59 21.06 -23.81 45.81
C ALA A 59 20.47 -24.15 44.43
N ASN A 60 19.14 -24.07 44.29
CA ASN A 60 18.50 -24.09 42.96
C ASN A 60 18.47 -22.65 42.41
N THR A 61 19.51 -22.27 41.70
CA THR A 61 19.67 -20.93 41.15
C THR A 61 18.83 -20.66 39.88
N GLU A 62 18.15 -21.70 39.36
CA GLU A 62 17.31 -21.55 38.19
C GLU A 62 15.90 -21.05 38.58
N HIS A 63 15.30 -21.55 39.62
CA HIS A 63 13.90 -21.28 39.91
C HIS A 63 13.58 -20.93 41.38
N ALA A 64 14.41 -21.35 42.36
CA ALA A 64 14.12 -21.02 43.74
C ALA A 64 14.33 -19.55 44.06
N VAL A 65 13.45 -18.99 44.91
CA VAL A 65 13.57 -17.58 45.34
C VAL A 65 13.28 -17.49 46.85
N LEU A 66 13.85 -16.46 47.47
CA LEU A 66 13.54 -16.11 48.87
C LEU A 66 12.72 -14.82 48.88
N ILE A 67 11.55 -14.87 49.58
CA ILE A 67 10.66 -13.71 49.74
C ILE A 67 10.65 -13.32 51.21
N LEU A 68 11.06 -12.10 51.51
CA LEU A 68 10.98 -11.49 52.85
C LEU A 68 9.80 -10.52 52.87
N ALA A 69 8.60 -11.05 53.18
CA ALA A 69 7.33 -10.38 52.89
C ALA A 69 7.10 -9.09 53.71
N ALA A 70 7.76 -8.93 54.85
CA ALA A 70 7.64 -7.77 55.73
C ALA A 70 8.86 -6.83 55.71
N ILE A 71 9.88 -7.10 54.88
CA ILE A 71 11.17 -6.40 54.91
C ILE A 71 11.42 -5.77 53.53
N LYS A 72 11.53 -4.46 53.48
CA LYS A 72 11.84 -3.69 52.25
C LYS A 72 13.23 -4.04 51.69
N PRO A 73 13.44 -3.93 50.40
CA PRO A 73 14.74 -4.21 49.73
C PRO A 73 15.93 -3.53 50.38
N SER A 74 15.85 -2.23 50.67
CA SER A 74 16.93 -1.49 51.33
C SER A 74 17.31 -2.05 52.69
N LYS A 75 16.32 -2.53 53.44
CA LYS A 75 16.53 -3.17 54.75
C LYS A 75 17.08 -4.59 54.65
N VAL A 76 16.70 -5.34 53.63
CA VAL A 76 17.30 -6.64 53.31
C VAL A 76 18.78 -6.44 53.04
N ILE A 77 19.12 -5.49 52.13
CA ILE A 77 20.48 -5.21 51.71
C ILE A 77 21.34 -4.74 52.90
N SER A 78 20.81 -3.86 53.77
CA SER A 78 21.59 -3.32 54.87
C SER A 78 21.74 -4.25 56.06
N ASN A 79 20.74 -5.13 56.37
CA ASN A 79 20.67 -5.81 57.66
C ASN A 79 20.69 -7.34 57.54
N TRP A 80 20.27 -7.93 56.40
CA TRP A 80 19.93 -9.36 56.39
C TRP A 80 20.75 -10.17 55.38
N MET A 81 21.56 -9.54 54.49
CA MET A 81 22.38 -10.25 53.49
C MET A 81 23.35 -11.26 54.07
N ASN A 82 23.80 -11.08 55.32
CA ASN A 82 24.69 -12.01 55.99
C ASN A 82 24.07 -13.39 56.28
N TYR A 83 22.76 -13.51 56.25
CA TYR A 83 22.00 -14.72 56.47
C TYR A 83 21.57 -15.44 55.17
N ILE A 84 21.96 -14.86 54.02
CA ILE A 84 21.54 -15.36 52.74
C ILE A 84 22.75 -15.83 51.95
N TYR A 85 22.67 -17.00 51.34
CA TYR A 85 23.70 -17.62 50.54
C TYR A 85 23.12 -18.00 49.17
N ILE A 86 23.99 -17.99 48.16
CA ILE A 86 23.67 -18.43 46.80
C ILE A 86 24.65 -19.55 46.48
N ASN A 87 24.17 -20.76 46.33
CA ASN A 87 24.95 -21.95 46.04
C ASN A 87 26.15 -22.13 46.99
N GLY A 88 25.95 -21.83 48.28
CA GLY A 88 26.95 -21.94 49.36
C GLY A 88 27.81 -20.72 49.55
N GLU A 89 27.79 -19.72 48.68
CA GLU A 89 28.52 -18.46 48.78
C GLU A 89 27.65 -17.36 49.37
N LYS A 90 28.25 -16.44 50.13
CA LYS A 90 27.50 -15.27 50.67
C LYS A 90 26.81 -14.48 49.53
N ALA A 91 25.54 -14.15 49.74
CA ALA A 91 24.78 -13.31 48.82
C ALA A 91 25.32 -11.88 48.85
N VAL A 92 25.60 -11.33 47.70
CA VAL A 92 25.99 -9.94 47.46
C VAL A 92 25.12 -9.34 46.38
N ASN A 93 24.27 -8.39 46.80
CA ASN A 93 23.34 -7.76 45.86
C ASN A 93 24.06 -7.07 44.69
N GLY A 94 23.64 -7.33 43.45
CA GLY A 94 24.26 -6.84 42.23
C GLY A 94 25.51 -7.62 41.80
N THR A 95 25.89 -8.70 42.50
CA THR A 95 26.98 -9.59 42.16
C THR A 95 26.50 -10.99 41.84
N ASN A 96 26.04 -11.74 42.84
CA ASN A 96 25.51 -13.10 42.67
C ASN A 96 24.03 -13.25 43.04
N CYS A 97 23.35 -12.16 43.42
CA CYS A 97 21.92 -12.10 43.62
C CYS A 97 21.38 -10.70 43.26
N GLN A 98 20.07 -10.60 43.11
CA GLN A 98 19.33 -9.36 42.96
C GLN A 98 18.22 -9.28 44.02
N VAL A 99 18.25 -8.23 44.82
CA VAL A 99 17.19 -7.93 45.79
C VAL A 99 16.26 -6.90 45.16
N LYS A 100 14.99 -7.27 45.00
CA LYS A 100 13.97 -6.42 44.37
C LYS A 100 12.75 -6.26 45.24
N MET A 101 11.94 -5.28 44.96
CA MET A 101 10.64 -5.08 45.55
C MET A 101 9.70 -6.27 45.23
N TYR A 102 8.92 -6.71 46.22
CA TYR A 102 7.89 -7.71 46.05
C TYR A 102 6.76 -7.44 47.05
N ASN A 103 5.60 -7.05 46.56
CA ASN A 103 4.49 -6.59 47.37
C ASN A 103 4.97 -5.48 48.35
N ARG A 104 4.79 -5.65 49.64
CA ARG A 104 5.26 -4.74 50.71
C ARG A 104 6.63 -5.11 51.27
N GLY A 105 7.25 -6.14 50.72
CA GLY A 105 8.55 -6.67 51.14
C GLY A 105 9.54 -6.74 49.98
N ALA A 106 10.41 -7.72 50.06
CA ALA A 106 11.45 -7.97 49.08
C ALA A 106 11.46 -9.41 48.61
N ILE A 107 11.95 -9.58 47.37
CA ILE A 107 12.32 -10.88 46.79
C ILE A 107 13.82 -10.90 46.50
N VAL A 108 14.47 -12.00 46.76
CA VAL A 108 15.87 -12.25 46.44
C VAL A 108 15.93 -13.30 45.33
N PHE A 109 16.36 -12.86 44.15
CA PHE A 109 16.65 -13.72 43.01
C PHE A 109 18.12 -14.14 43.03
N PRO A 110 18.45 -15.41 42.81
CA PRO A 110 19.84 -15.89 42.73
C PRO A 110 20.45 -15.58 41.34
N TYR A 111 20.37 -14.33 40.92
CA TYR A 111 20.81 -13.91 39.60
C TYR A 111 22.14 -13.15 39.65
N ALA A 112 23.15 -13.68 39.00
CA ALA A 112 24.43 -13.01 38.87
C ALA A 112 24.33 -11.71 38.04
N SER A 113 25.34 -10.84 38.19
CA SER A 113 25.36 -9.53 37.49
C SER A 113 25.37 -9.62 35.97
N ASP A 114 25.81 -10.75 35.44
CA ASP A 114 25.92 -11.03 33.99
C ASP A 114 24.76 -11.86 33.44
N ILE A 115 23.69 -12.03 34.22
CA ILE A 115 22.50 -12.80 33.79
C ILE A 115 22.01 -12.32 32.43
N LYS A 116 21.63 -13.28 31.58
CA LYS A 116 20.95 -13.06 30.32
C LYS A 116 19.48 -13.39 30.47
N PRO A 117 18.63 -12.40 30.81
CA PRO A 117 17.24 -12.70 31.17
C PRO A 117 16.37 -13.10 29.98
N LEU A 118 16.80 -12.80 28.75
CA LEU A 118 16.08 -13.09 27.52
C LEU A 118 16.90 -14.01 26.62
N THR A 119 16.28 -15.09 26.14
CA THR A 119 16.80 -15.97 25.10
C THR A 119 15.75 -16.12 24.00
N CYS A 120 16.09 -15.82 22.77
CA CYS A 120 15.22 -15.92 21.60
C CYS A 120 15.68 -17.03 20.66
N TYR A 121 14.75 -17.57 19.86
CA TYR A 121 14.97 -18.70 18.95
C TYR A 121 14.34 -18.43 17.61
N THR A 122 14.94 -18.99 16.54
CA THR A 122 14.47 -18.81 15.15
C THR A 122 13.32 -19.73 14.76
N GLU A 123 13.01 -20.73 15.56
CA GLU A 123 11.90 -21.65 15.33
C GLU A 123 10.96 -21.70 16.54
N PRO A 124 9.70 -22.10 16.35
CA PRO A 124 8.79 -22.41 17.46
C PRO A 124 9.35 -23.49 18.39
N ASN A 125 8.81 -23.58 19.62
CA ASN A 125 9.19 -24.55 20.64
C ASN A 125 10.65 -24.50 21.11
N PHE A 126 11.30 -23.33 20.95
CA PHE A 126 12.70 -23.09 21.35
C PHE A 126 13.72 -23.91 20.55
N GLU A 127 13.41 -24.11 19.28
CA GLU A 127 14.26 -24.80 18.33
C GLU A 127 15.01 -23.81 17.41
N GLY A 128 15.89 -24.35 16.56
CA GLY A 128 16.68 -23.55 15.61
C GLY A 128 17.87 -22.82 16.26
N GLU A 129 18.26 -21.71 15.65
CA GLU A 129 19.35 -20.85 16.16
C GLU A 129 18.85 -20.10 17.39
N GLN A 130 19.70 -20.02 18.43
CA GLN A 130 19.40 -19.25 19.64
C GLN A 130 20.30 -18.02 19.78
N CYS A 131 19.76 -16.98 20.38
CA CYS A 131 20.50 -15.80 20.79
C CYS A 131 20.08 -15.36 22.20
N ASN A 132 21.05 -14.99 23.01
CA ASN A 132 20.85 -14.37 24.32
C ASN A 132 21.65 -13.06 24.48
N ASN A 133 22.18 -12.53 23.40
CA ASN A 133 22.94 -11.29 23.39
C ASN A 133 22.05 -10.05 23.40
N TYR A 134 21.21 -9.96 24.41
CA TYR A 134 20.32 -8.82 24.65
C TYR A 134 20.70 -8.13 25.95
N SER A 135 20.74 -6.80 25.94
CA SER A 135 21.08 -5.98 27.10
C SER A 135 19.87 -5.19 27.59
N GLU A 136 19.76 -5.03 28.93
CA GLU A 136 18.77 -4.14 29.55
C GLU A 136 18.94 -2.68 29.10
N GLY A 137 17.90 -1.86 29.34
CA GLY A 137 17.91 -0.41 29.12
C GLY A 137 17.47 0.00 27.71
N HIS A 138 17.76 1.23 27.36
CA HIS A 138 17.22 1.94 26.18
C HIS A 138 18.33 2.52 25.29
N GLN A 139 17.93 3.00 24.13
CA GLN A 139 18.75 3.81 23.23
C GLN A 139 18.06 5.18 23.02
N GLY A 140 18.62 6.23 23.65
CA GLY A 140 18.02 7.57 23.57
C GLY A 140 16.59 7.67 24.09
N GLY A 141 16.23 6.89 25.13
CA GLY A 141 14.88 6.83 25.67
C GLY A 141 13.95 5.83 24.97
N TYR A 142 14.36 5.24 23.86
CA TYR A 142 13.55 4.34 23.02
C TYR A 142 14.08 2.89 23.05
N MET A 143 13.30 1.99 22.47
CA MET A 143 13.68 0.60 22.28
C MET A 143 14.94 0.48 21.42
N LYS A 144 15.75 -0.55 21.68
CA LYS A 144 16.95 -0.86 20.91
C LYS A 144 16.59 -1.59 19.64
N THR A 145 17.17 -1.17 18.50
CA THR A 145 17.04 -1.88 17.24
C THR A 145 17.85 -3.17 17.28
N LEU A 146 17.26 -4.26 16.81
CA LEU A 146 17.94 -5.55 16.66
C LEU A 146 18.93 -5.51 15.49
N THR A 147 20.05 -6.18 15.69
CA THR A 147 21.03 -6.48 14.63
C THR A 147 20.79 -7.88 14.05
N ALA A 148 21.37 -8.18 12.90
CA ALA A 148 21.31 -9.52 12.32
C ALA A 148 21.76 -10.61 13.31
N ASN A 149 22.84 -10.34 14.08
CA ASN A 149 23.35 -11.27 15.11
C ASN A 149 22.43 -11.37 16.36
N GLN A 150 21.36 -10.62 16.41
CA GLN A 150 20.31 -10.64 17.43
C GLN A 150 18.99 -11.15 16.86
N LEU A 151 19.02 -11.91 15.77
CA LEU A 151 17.87 -12.52 15.11
C LEU A 151 16.83 -11.50 14.64
N ASN A 152 17.28 -10.34 14.09
CA ASN A 152 16.36 -9.35 13.52
C ASN A 152 15.45 -9.99 12.45
N ASN A 153 14.13 -9.79 12.59
CA ASN A 153 13.09 -10.37 11.73
C ASN A 153 13.14 -11.91 11.64
N ASN A 154 13.65 -12.57 12.68
CA ASN A 154 13.78 -14.02 12.72
C ASN A 154 13.44 -14.66 14.07
N ILE A 155 12.87 -13.92 15.02
CA ILE A 155 12.47 -14.44 16.34
C ILE A 155 11.09 -15.06 16.20
N ARG A 156 10.95 -16.36 16.61
CA ARG A 156 9.68 -17.12 16.57
C ARG A 156 9.26 -17.67 17.94
N SER A 157 10.21 -17.84 18.86
CA SER A 157 9.93 -18.21 20.25
C SER A 157 10.97 -17.61 21.18
N PHE A 158 10.66 -17.49 22.46
CA PHE A 158 11.61 -16.96 23.45
C PHE A 158 11.33 -17.43 24.86
N LYS A 159 12.34 -17.30 25.73
CA LYS A 159 12.27 -17.49 27.17
C LYS A 159 12.68 -16.21 27.88
N LEU A 160 11.94 -15.83 28.93
CA LEU A 160 12.22 -14.66 29.76
C LEU A 160 12.25 -15.07 31.22
N LYS A 161 13.30 -14.69 31.95
CA LYS A 161 13.46 -14.99 33.37
C LYS A 161 12.47 -14.21 34.24
N ARG A 162 11.99 -14.83 35.30
CA ARG A 162 11.13 -14.21 36.30
C ARG A 162 11.71 -12.89 36.82
N GLY A 163 10.88 -11.92 37.08
CA GLY A 163 11.29 -10.59 37.52
C GLY A 163 11.80 -9.68 36.39
N TYR A 164 11.51 -10.03 35.14
CA TYR A 164 11.79 -9.19 33.97
C TYR A 164 10.57 -9.00 33.10
N MET A 165 10.56 -7.88 32.38
CA MET A 165 9.64 -7.58 31.30
C MET A 165 10.43 -7.34 30.02
N VAL A 166 9.94 -7.83 28.88
CA VAL A 166 10.44 -7.46 27.57
C VAL A 166 9.31 -6.88 26.74
N THR A 167 9.59 -5.77 26.07
CA THR A 167 8.72 -5.23 25.03
C THR A 167 9.39 -5.49 23.69
N PHE A 168 8.65 -6.10 22.77
CA PHE A 168 9.02 -6.28 21.38
C PHE A 168 8.21 -5.37 20.50
N ALA A 169 8.85 -4.86 19.44
CA ALA A 169 8.18 -4.16 18.35
C ALA A 169 8.72 -4.62 16.99
N ILE A 170 7.88 -4.57 15.99
CA ILE A 170 8.23 -5.07 14.66
C ILE A 170 8.96 -4.04 13.81
N GLY A 171 8.89 -2.76 14.14
CA GLY A 171 9.71 -1.72 13.51
C GLY A 171 10.98 -1.42 14.30
N THR A 172 11.95 -0.80 13.66
CA THR A 172 13.19 -0.35 14.29
C THR A 172 12.92 0.73 15.32
N SER A 173 13.70 0.78 16.41
CA SER A 173 13.59 1.80 17.47
C SER A 173 12.17 1.92 18.07
N GLY A 174 11.44 0.82 18.15
CA GLY A 174 10.11 0.73 18.75
C GLY A 174 8.94 1.17 17.88
N TRP A 175 9.15 1.44 16.60
CA TRP A 175 8.06 1.73 15.68
C TRP A 175 7.16 0.53 15.43
N GLY A 176 5.91 0.80 15.11
CA GLY A 176 4.94 -0.19 14.68
C GLY A 176 4.27 -0.93 15.83
N TYR A 177 3.67 -2.10 15.51
CA TYR A 177 3.01 -2.92 16.51
C TYR A 177 3.99 -3.37 17.58
N SER A 178 3.61 -3.17 18.84
CA SER A 178 4.44 -3.58 19.98
C SER A 178 3.63 -4.27 21.05
N ARG A 179 4.27 -5.15 21.81
CA ARG A 179 3.67 -5.87 22.92
C ARG A 179 4.65 -6.08 24.06
N CYS A 180 4.16 -5.91 25.31
CA CYS A 180 4.86 -6.25 26.53
C CYS A 180 4.65 -7.73 26.89
N PHE A 181 5.70 -8.37 27.36
CA PHE A 181 5.68 -9.73 27.91
C PHE A 181 6.34 -9.70 29.28
N ILE A 182 5.65 -10.20 30.29
CA ILE A 182 6.02 -10.05 31.71
C ILE A 182 6.18 -11.41 32.35
N ALA A 183 7.37 -11.68 32.87
CA ALA A 183 7.65 -12.87 33.68
C ALA A 183 7.51 -12.52 35.19
N ASP A 184 6.26 -12.51 35.67
CA ASP A 184 5.89 -12.04 37.01
C ASP A 184 6.16 -13.08 38.11
N GLN A 185 5.41 -14.19 38.10
CA GLN A 185 5.45 -15.20 39.17
C GLN A 185 6.29 -16.43 38.84
N ALA A 186 6.68 -16.59 37.57
CA ALA A 186 7.54 -17.66 37.03
C ALA A 186 8.26 -17.17 35.80
N ASP A 187 9.22 -17.96 35.31
CA ASP A 187 9.80 -17.77 34.00
C ASP A 187 8.68 -17.82 32.96
N LEU A 188 8.78 -16.96 31.93
CA LEU A 188 7.83 -16.92 30.83
C LEU A 188 8.42 -17.67 29.64
N GLU A 189 7.73 -18.70 29.19
CA GLU A 189 8.05 -19.45 27.98
C GLU A 189 7.01 -19.18 26.89
N VAL A 190 7.42 -18.55 25.80
CA VAL A 190 6.57 -18.31 24.63
C VAL A 190 7.02 -19.25 23.53
N LYS A 191 6.34 -20.39 23.40
CA LYS A 191 6.67 -21.45 22.42
C LYS A 191 6.42 -21.06 20.99
N SER A 192 5.49 -20.15 20.76
CA SER A 192 5.19 -19.61 19.42
C SER A 192 4.70 -18.18 19.60
N LEU A 193 5.31 -17.27 18.89
CA LEU A 193 4.87 -15.87 18.86
C LEU A 193 3.51 -15.72 18.16
N PRO A 194 2.70 -14.72 18.52
CA PRO A 194 1.54 -14.34 17.72
C PRO A 194 1.98 -13.99 16.28
N SER A 195 1.13 -14.33 15.30
CA SER A 195 1.44 -14.15 13.86
C SER A 195 1.93 -12.75 13.51
N ILE A 196 1.41 -11.72 14.16
CA ILE A 196 1.82 -10.32 13.95
C ILE A 196 3.27 -10.05 14.39
N LEU A 197 3.83 -10.84 15.29
CA LEU A 197 5.22 -10.71 15.79
C LEU A 197 6.13 -11.80 15.22
N ASP A 198 5.58 -12.92 14.76
CA ASP A 198 6.32 -14.12 14.35
C ASP A 198 7.24 -13.83 13.17
N GLY A 199 8.55 -13.91 13.40
CA GLY A 199 9.58 -13.62 12.41
C GLY A 199 9.67 -12.16 11.97
N ARG A 200 9.10 -11.21 12.74
CA ARG A 200 8.97 -9.79 12.34
C ARG A 200 9.52 -8.80 13.36
N ILE A 201 10.07 -9.25 14.46
CA ILE A 201 10.56 -8.37 15.53
C ILE A 201 11.86 -7.68 15.08
N SER A 202 11.88 -6.34 15.10
CA SER A 202 13.03 -5.51 14.76
C SER A 202 13.58 -4.66 15.91
N SER A 203 12.88 -4.58 17.03
CA SER A 203 13.39 -3.88 18.21
C SER A 203 12.88 -4.48 19.50
N TYR A 204 13.61 -4.21 20.58
CA TYR A 204 13.33 -4.74 21.89
C TYR A 204 13.74 -3.76 23.00
N ARG A 205 13.13 -3.93 24.19
CA ARG A 205 13.61 -3.33 25.43
C ARG A 205 13.35 -4.27 26.61
N ILE A 206 14.37 -4.50 27.42
CA ILE A 206 14.28 -5.32 28.64
C ILE A 206 14.27 -4.40 29.86
N PHE A 207 13.34 -4.67 30.77
CA PHE A 207 13.20 -3.96 32.03
C PHE A 207 13.30 -4.95 33.20
N LYS A 208 13.76 -4.48 34.34
CA LYS A 208 13.51 -5.15 35.62
C LYS A 208 12.05 -4.94 35.99
N TRP A 209 11.31 -6.02 36.10
CA TRP A 209 9.89 -5.94 36.47
C TRP A 209 9.74 -5.55 37.96
N GLN A 210 8.80 -4.65 38.24
CA GLN A 210 8.50 -4.13 39.53
C GLN A 210 7.25 -4.80 40.11
N ASN A 211 7.43 -5.74 41.03
CA ASN A 211 6.34 -6.44 41.72
C ASN A 211 5.71 -5.58 42.84
N ALA A 212 5.18 -4.42 42.45
CA ALA A 212 4.58 -3.45 43.36
C ALA A 212 3.24 -3.95 43.93
N HIS A 213 2.93 -3.60 45.18
CA HIS A 213 1.58 -3.68 45.68
C HIS A 213 0.69 -2.55 45.13
N LYS A 214 -0.65 -2.62 45.36
CA LYS A 214 -1.59 -1.71 44.71
C LYS A 214 -1.44 -0.24 45.15
N ALA A 215 -1.18 -0.03 46.47
CA ALA A 215 -1.19 1.31 47.06
C ALA A 215 0.06 2.13 46.72
N GLY A 216 -0.14 3.32 46.17
CA GLY A 216 0.88 4.30 45.85
C GLY A 216 0.57 5.68 46.39
N LEU A 217 1.36 6.69 45.99
CA LEU A 217 1.20 8.06 46.43
C LEU A 217 1.32 8.99 45.22
N ALA A 218 0.33 9.88 45.07
CA ALA A 218 0.38 11.04 44.18
C ALA A 218 0.78 12.26 45.00
N SER A 219 2.01 12.72 44.84
CA SER A 219 2.50 13.91 45.59
C SER A 219 3.81 14.39 44.94
N ASN A 220 4.32 15.51 45.41
CA ASN A 220 5.52 16.16 44.84
C ASN A 220 6.85 15.45 45.25
N GLY A 221 6.90 14.11 45.19
CA GLY A 221 8.15 13.36 45.38
C GLY A 221 8.62 13.29 46.85
N ASP A 222 7.70 13.42 47.84
CA ASP A 222 8.08 13.37 49.24
C ASP A 222 8.54 11.93 49.61
N TYR A 223 9.87 11.75 49.62
CA TYR A 223 10.49 10.50 50.02
C TYR A 223 10.06 10.03 51.43
N ASN A 224 9.96 10.97 52.39
CA ASN A 224 9.59 10.61 53.75
C ASN A 224 8.14 10.13 53.82
N ALA A 225 7.23 10.73 53.07
CA ALA A 225 5.84 10.30 52.96
C ALA A 225 5.76 8.89 52.35
N ASN A 226 6.44 8.62 51.24
CA ASN A 226 6.49 7.30 50.63
C ASN A 226 7.04 6.22 51.58
N GLN A 227 8.10 6.54 52.32
CA GLN A 227 8.71 5.62 53.28
C GLN A 227 7.78 5.35 54.45
N ALA A 228 7.16 6.39 55.03
CA ALA A 228 6.27 6.29 56.21
C ALA A 228 4.97 5.53 55.85
N LEU A 229 4.42 5.77 54.64
CA LEU A 229 3.20 5.12 54.15
C LEU A 229 3.45 3.74 53.54
N ASN A 230 4.73 3.32 53.48
CA ASN A 230 5.13 2.02 52.95
C ASN A 230 4.63 1.78 51.52
N THR A 231 4.58 2.81 50.66
CA THR A 231 4.18 2.69 49.28
C THR A 231 5.27 2.01 48.44
N SER A 232 4.89 1.27 47.42
CA SER A 232 5.83 0.63 46.49
C SER A 232 5.95 1.36 45.17
N TRP A 233 5.10 2.37 44.95
CA TRP A 233 5.17 3.23 43.77
C TRP A 233 4.64 4.62 44.07
N CYS A 234 5.09 5.60 43.27
CA CYS A 234 4.61 6.96 43.33
C CYS A 234 4.86 7.62 41.97
N TYR A 235 4.25 8.78 41.77
CA TYR A 235 4.57 9.71 40.70
C TYR A 235 4.34 11.14 41.19
N ASP A 236 4.83 12.08 40.38
CA ASP A 236 4.59 13.50 40.56
C ASP A 236 4.45 14.20 39.18
N TRP A 237 4.32 15.52 39.19
CA TRP A 237 4.23 16.38 38.00
C TRP A 237 5.57 17.01 37.61
N ALA A 238 6.68 16.44 38.07
CA ALA A 238 8.01 16.90 37.76
C ALA A 238 8.63 16.08 36.60
N GLN A 239 9.59 16.68 35.94
CA GLN A 239 10.41 15.99 34.95
C GLN A 239 11.49 15.09 35.57
N GLY A 240 11.82 15.33 36.82
CA GLY A 240 12.92 14.67 37.50
C GLY A 240 12.71 13.19 37.71
N ASN A 241 13.81 12.47 37.81
CA ASN A 241 13.82 11.11 38.35
C ASN A 241 14.29 11.25 39.80
N ASP A 242 13.43 10.95 40.75
CA ASP A 242 13.87 10.84 42.14
C ASP A 242 14.58 9.49 42.36
N SER A 243 15.86 9.44 41.96
CA SER A 243 16.73 8.28 42.15
C SER A 243 16.96 7.89 43.59
N ASN A 244 16.43 8.69 44.54
CA ASN A 244 16.58 8.49 46.02
C ASN A 244 15.43 7.70 46.64
N LEU A 245 14.58 7.05 45.84
CA LEU A 245 13.50 6.20 46.30
C LEU A 245 13.88 4.69 46.20
N PRO A 246 14.72 4.11 47.08
CA PRO A 246 15.29 2.77 46.87
C PRO A 246 14.26 1.64 46.97
N ASP A 247 13.12 1.87 47.58
CA ASP A 247 12.07 0.88 47.83
C ASP A 247 10.74 1.24 47.13
N THR A 248 10.77 2.19 46.22
CA THR A 248 9.56 2.72 45.60
C THR A 248 9.82 2.97 44.09
N GLU A 249 8.98 2.44 43.24
CA GLU A 249 9.02 2.79 41.81
C GLU A 249 8.51 4.21 41.59
N TRP A 250 9.37 5.09 41.09
CA TRP A 250 8.95 6.40 40.61
C TRP A 250 8.55 6.27 39.15
N VAL A 251 7.26 6.46 38.87
CA VAL A 251 6.68 6.31 37.54
C VAL A 251 6.77 7.65 36.78
N PRO A 252 7.48 7.74 35.65
CA PRO A 252 7.53 8.96 34.85
C PRO A 252 6.15 9.31 34.30
N ASN A 253 5.87 10.61 34.27
CA ASN A 253 4.60 11.17 33.83
C ASN A 253 4.82 12.09 32.63
N HIS A 254 4.34 11.69 31.45
CA HIS A 254 4.26 12.51 30.25
C HIS A 254 2.99 13.38 30.33
N ILE A 255 3.09 14.55 30.92
CA ILE A 255 1.94 15.33 31.39
C ILE A 255 1.15 15.96 30.27
N TYR A 256 1.85 16.48 29.24
CA TYR A 256 1.26 17.11 28.06
C TYR A 256 1.87 16.57 26.77
N GLU A 257 1.32 16.90 25.61
CA GLU A 257 1.76 16.41 24.31
C GLU A 257 3.24 16.64 23.99
N ASP A 258 3.88 17.60 24.61
CA ASP A 258 5.27 18.01 24.40
C ASP A 258 6.15 17.91 25.65
N TRP A 259 5.58 17.72 26.84
CA TRP A 259 6.35 17.82 28.08
C TRP A 259 5.89 16.89 29.21
N PRO A 260 6.82 16.22 29.92
CA PRO A 260 8.22 15.99 29.48
C PRO A 260 8.25 15.18 28.18
N SER A 261 9.30 15.32 27.36
CA SER A 261 9.35 14.58 26.09
C SER A 261 9.28 13.06 26.29
N SER A 262 8.72 12.33 25.33
CA SER A 262 8.66 10.87 25.36
C SER A 262 10.04 10.23 25.58
N SER A 263 11.09 10.76 24.98
CA SER A 263 12.46 10.28 25.18
C SER A 263 13.00 10.56 26.58
N ALA A 264 12.64 11.68 27.22
CA ALA A 264 13.01 11.98 28.60
C ALA A 264 12.33 11.01 29.57
N CYS A 265 11.02 10.80 29.45
CA CYS A 265 10.29 9.78 30.21
C CYS A 265 10.86 8.38 29.96
N GLY A 266 11.12 8.02 28.69
CA GLY A 266 11.68 6.74 28.33
C GLY A 266 13.12 6.53 28.80
N SER A 267 13.85 7.59 29.18
CA SER A 267 15.22 7.50 29.74
C SER A 267 15.24 7.20 31.25
N VAL A 268 14.09 7.24 31.91
CA VAL A 268 13.99 6.90 33.34
C VAL A 268 14.39 5.43 33.53
N THR A 269 15.28 5.21 34.49
CA THR A 269 15.69 3.86 34.95
C THR A 269 14.97 3.53 36.25
N GLY A 270 14.68 2.23 36.48
CA GLY A 270 14.01 1.79 37.71
C GLY A 270 12.47 1.74 37.59
N SER A 271 11.90 2.25 36.48
CA SER A 271 10.47 2.06 36.18
C SER A 271 10.32 1.32 34.86
N CYS A 272 9.29 0.47 34.79
CA CYS A 272 8.83 -0.18 33.56
C CYS A 272 7.46 0.34 33.11
N HIS A 273 6.91 1.33 33.80
CA HIS A 273 5.61 1.95 33.56
C HIS A 273 5.76 3.44 33.21
N MET A 274 4.76 4.00 32.54
CA MET A 274 4.66 5.42 32.23
C MET A 274 3.21 5.89 32.32
N LYS A 275 2.99 6.97 33.05
CA LYS A 275 1.74 7.75 33.00
C LYS A 275 1.75 8.68 31.80
N THR A 276 0.57 9.00 31.27
CA THR A 276 0.45 9.90 30.13
C THR A 276 -0.67 10.91 30.33
N ASN A 277 -0.53 12.06 29.74
CA ASN A 277 -1.48 13.18 29.57
C ASN A 277 -2.42 13.40 30.78
N ASN A 278 -2.14 14.48 31.52
CA ASN A 278 -2.92 14.83 32.70
C ASN A 278 -4.27 15.44 32.32
N GLU A 279 -5.36 14.80 32.66
CA GLU A 279 -6.75 15.25 32.50
C GLU A 279 -7.08 15.99 31.19
N PRO A 280 -6.68 15.53 30.01
CA PRO A 280 -6.75 16.33 28.77
C PRO A 280 -8.19 16.72 28.40
N GLY A 281 -9.20 15.90 28.75
CA GLY A 281 -10.60 16.21 28.53
C GLY A 281 -11.25 17.10 29.58
N ASN A 282 -10.51 17.53 30.60
CA ASN A 282 -11.01 18.41 31.67
C ASN A 282 -10.77 19.89 31.31
N SER A 283 -11.83 20.61 30.99
CA SER A 283 -11.73 22.05 30.64
C SER A 283 -11.29 22.95 31.79
N ALA A 284 -11.24 22.44 33.01
CA ALA A 284 -10.78 23.14 34.19
C ALA A 284 -9.31 22.88 34.54
N ASP A 285 -8.64 21.95 33.81
CA ASP A 285 -7.21 21.71 33.95
C ASP A 285 -6.39 22.84 33.31
N ASP A 286 -5.13 22.94 33.70
CA ASP A 286 -4.22 24.02 33.25
C ASP A 286 -4.01 24.02 31.74
N ARG A 287 -4.09 22.83 31.10
CA ARG A 287 -3.83 22.65 29.68
C ARG A 287 -4.71 21.54 29.05
N PRO A 288 -6.01 21.82 28.84
CA PRO A 288 -6.88 20.85 28.16
C PRO A 288 -6.40 20.56 26.72
N GLN A 289 -6.49 19.29 26.32
CA GLN A 289 -6.07 18.82 25.01
C GLN A 289 -7.23 18.05 24.36
N ASP A 290 -7.37 18.16 23.05
CA ASP A 290 -8.28 17.28 22.32
C ASP A 290 -7.66 15.89 22.05
N VAL A 291 -8.50 14.93 21.66
CA VAL A 291 -8.07 13.55 21.39
C VAL A 291 -7.01 13.49 20.28
N ALA A 292 -7.11 14.34 19.27
CA ALA A 292 -6.16 14.35 18.15
C ALA A 292 -4.76 14.77 18.61
N THR A 293 -4.69 15.76 19.49
CA THR A 293 -3.45 16.24 20.11
C THR A 293 -2.79 15.13 20.94
N VAL A 294 -3.56 14.45 21.81
CA VAL A 294 -3.04 13.32 22.61
C VAL A 294 -2.52 12.20 21.71
N LEU A 295 -3.26 11.86 20.65
CA LEU A 295 -2.86 10.83 19.69
C LEU A 295 -1.62 11.22 18.88
N GLY A 296 -1.39 12.50 18.64
CA GLY A 296 -0.31 12.99 17.78
C GLY A 296 1.09 12.59 18.23
N ASN A 297 1.30 12.35 19.53
CA ASN A 297 2.58 11.91 20.08
C ASN A 297 2.57 10.44 20.55
N TRP A 298 1.46 9.73 20.42
CA TRP A 298 1.30 8.40 21.05
C TRP A 298 2.28 7.35 20.54
N GLU A 299 2.59 7.34 19.25
CA GLU A 299 3.59 6.41 18.71
C GLU A 299 4.97 6.60 19.37
N ASN A 300 5.38 7.84 19.67
CA ASN A 300 6.63 8.10 20.36
C ASN A 300 6.60 7.57 21.81
N LEU A 301 5.44 7.60 22.47
CA LEU A 301 5.29 6.97 23.80
C LEU A 301 5.41 5.46 23.69
N MET A 302 4.77 4.81 22.71
CA MET A 302 4.91 3.36 22.47
C MET A 302 6.36 2.95 22.24
N ARG A 303 7.12 3.77 21.50
CA ARG A 303 8.54 3.52 21.19
C ARG A 303 9.44 3.45 22.42
N THR A 304 9.03 4.01 23.55
CA THR A 304 9.79 3.86 24.81
C THR A 304 9.85 2.41 25.28
N GLY A 305 8.91 1.57 24.84
CA GLY A 305 8.78 0.18 25.29
C GLY A 305 8.24 0.03 26.71
N MET A 306 8.02 1.13 27.44
CA MET A 306 7.43 1.09 28.78
C MET A 306 5.97 0.65 28.70
N ARG A 307 5.44 0.06 29.77
CA ARG A 307 4.02 -0.25 29.89
C ARG A 307 3.23 1.05 30.08
N LEU A 308 2.29 1.34 29.19
CA LEU A 308 1.66 2.65 29.09
C LEU A 308 0.30 2.69 29.76
N CYS A 309 0.11 3.67 30.63
CA CYS A 309 -1.23 4.12 31.03
C CYS A 309 -1.90 4.85 29.85
N SER A 310 -3.24 4.82 29.81
CA SER A 310 -4.00 5.76 28.98
C SER A 310 -3.75 7.19 29.45
N GLU A 311 -4.32 8.20 28.76
CA GLU A 311 -4.49 9.49 29.38
C GLU A 311 -5.11 9.35 30.76
N SER A 312 -4.62 10.15 31.76
CA SER A 312 -5.12 10.12 33.12
C SER A 312 -6.42 10.92 33.20
N SER A 313 -7.53 10.24 32.94
CA SER A 313 -8.80 10.93 32.72
C SER A 313 -9.53 11.19 34.02
N HIS A 314 -9.99 12.43 34.20
CA HIS A 314 -10.90 12.80 35.28
C HIS A 314 -12.23 12.05 35.16
N ASP A 315 -12.80 11.57 36.26
CA ASP A 315 -14.04 10.77 36.28
C ASP A 315 -15.29 11.53 35.78
N GLY A 316 -15.20 12.84 35.56
CA GLY A 316 -16.18 13.67 34.83
C GLY A 316 -15.95 13.82 33.34
N SER A 317 -14.82 13.30 32.78
CA SER A 317 -14.42 13.50 31.38
C SER A 317 -14.37 12.21 30.57
N MET A 318 -15.20 11.24 30.91
CA MET A 318 -15.15 9.87 30.37
C MET A 318 -15.40 9.77 28.86
N ASN A 319 -16.11 10.71 28.25
CA ASN A 319 -16.32 10.70 26.80
C ASN A 319 -15.03 10.96 26.02
N HIS A 320 -14.14 11.78 26.56
CA HIS A 320 -12.83 12.05 25.98
C HIS A 320 -11.97 10.78 26.01
N LEU A 321 -11.87 10.16 27.18
CA LEU A 321 -11.19 8.88 27.39
C LEU A 321 -11.71 7.78 26.44
N LYS A 322 -13.04 7.67 26.30
CA LYS A 322 -13.66 6.71 25.39
C LYS A 322 -13.22 6.94 23.93
N ALA A 323 -13.27 8.18 23.47
CA ALA A 323 -12.86 8.54 22.11
C ALA A 323 -11.35 8.27 21.89
N PHE A 324 -10.52 8.52 22.90
CA PHE A 324 -9.10 8.21 22.89
C PHE A 324 -8.87 6.70 22.79
N ILE A 325 -9.45 5.88 23.69
CA ILE A 325 -9.30 4.42 23.69
C ILE A 325 -9.81 3.79 22.39
N ASP A 326 -10.97 4.21 21.88
CA ASP A 326 -11.49 3.74 20.59
C ASP A 326 -10.54 4.05 19.45
N SER A 327 -9.89 5.20 19.49
CA SER A 327 -8.91 5.61 18.50
C SER A 327 -7.62 4.81 18.56
N ILE A 328 -7.15 4.51 19.77
CA ILE A 328 -5.99 3.64 20.04
C ILE A 328 -6.25 2.23 19.50
N ASP A 329 -7.39 1.64 19.93
CA ASP A 329 -7.74 0.27 19.55
C ASP A 329 -8.00 0.14 18.05
N ALA A 330 -8.62 1.16 17.45
CA ALA A 330 -8.84 1.19 16.01
C ALA A 330 -7.52 1.08 15.22
N ARG A 331 -6.44 1.67 15.73
CA ARG A 331 -5.11 1.66 15.12
C ARG A 331 -4.27 0.45 15.50
N GLY A 332 -4.72 -0.36 16.48
CA GLY A 332 -3.91 -1.42 17.06
C GLY A 332 -2.70 -0.90 17.83
N TRP A 333 -2.75 0.32 18.29
CA TRP A 333 -1.70 0.92 19.10
C TRP A 333 -1.72 0.37 20.52
N ARG A 334 -0.54 0.27 21.14
CA ARG A 334 -0.41 -0.23 22.49
C ARG A 334 -0.76 0.85 23.52
N CYS A 335 -1.71 0.51 24.36
CA CYS A 335 -2.08 1.19 25.61
C CYS A 335 -2.45 0.08 26.57
N ASP A 336 -1.68 -0.10 27.62
CA ASP A 336 -1.72 -1.32 28.44
C ASP A 336 -2.69 -1.20 29.60
N ILE A 337 -2.95 0.02 30.07
CA ILE A 337 -3.62 0.28 31.35
C ILE A 337 -4.64 1.41 31.16
N LEU A 338 -5.82 1.30 31.73
CA LEU A 338 -6.79 2.38 31.85
C LEU A 338 -6.47 3.21 33.09
N ASP A 339 -6.14 4.48 32.94
CA ASP A 339 -5.79 5.39 34.04
C ASP A 339 -6.90 6.41 34.33
N LEU A 340 -7.28 6.56 35.60
CA LEU A 340 -8.37 7.40 36.05
C LEU A 340 -7.95 8.29 37.22
N HIS A 341 -8.48 9.54 37.21
CA HIS A 341 -8.52 10.41 38.40
C HIS A 341 -9.92 10.44 38.96
N CYS A 342 -10.09 10.04 40.21
CA CYS A 342 -11.39 9.80 40.83
C CYS A 342 -11.63 10.66 42.04
N TYR A 343 -12.45 11.70 41.88
CA TYR A 343 -12.87 12.58 42.99
C TYR A 343 -14.34 12.39 43.39
N TRP A 344 -15.10 11.60 42.64
CA TRP A 344 -16.41 11.07 43.03
C TRP A 344 -16.30 9.60 43.44
N ALA A 345 -15.24 9.29 44.20
CA ALA A 345 -14.82 7.93 44.55
C ALA A 345 -15.95 7.05 45.07
N SER A 346 -16.86 7.57 45.88
CA SER A 346 -18.01 6.82 46.46
C SER A 346 -18.96 6.26 45.39
N GLY A 347 -19.09 6.96 44.24
CA GLY A 347 -19.87 6.51 43.08
C GLY A 347 -19.05 5.63 42.16
N THR A 348 -17.87 6.08 41.81
CA THR A 348 -17.01 5.48 40.78
C THR A 348 -16.51 4.09 41.20
N PHE A 349 -16.08 3.89 42.47
CA PHE A 349 -15.42 2.67 42.88
C PHE A 349 -16.35 1.44 42.92
N ASN A 350 -17.65 1.65 43.07
CA ASN A 350 -18.64 0.58 42.95
C ASN A 350 -18.79 0.04 41.52
N SER A 351 -18.31 0.79 40.52
CA SER A 351 -18.55 0.52 39.12
C SER A 351 -17.24 0.37 38.30
N LEU A 352 -16.07 0.21 38.93
CA LEU A 352 -14.78 0.19 38.28
C LEU A 352 -14.66 -0.87 37.17
N THR A 353 -15.17 -2.07 37.41
CA THR A 353 -15.17 -3.12 36.38
C THR A 353 -15.98 -2.68 35.14
N TRP A 354 -17.13 -2.03 35.37
CA TRP A 354 -17.95 -1.48 34.32
C TRP A 354 -17.20 -0.35 33.54
N TYR A 355 -16.47 0.50 34.27
CA TYR A 355 -15.62 1.50 33.63
C TYR A 355 -14.54 0.87 32.73
N SER A 356 -13.85 -0.16 33.25
CA SER A 356 -12.88 -0.91 32.45
C SER A 356 -13.50 -1.50 31.19
N ASP A 357 -14.67 -2.14 31.29
CA ASP A 357 -15.32 -2.81 30.16
C ASP A 357 -15.90 -1.82 29.14
N ASN A 358 -16.44 -0.66 29.56
CA ASN A 358 -17.14 0.28 28.68
C ASN A 358 -16.24 1.42 28.14
N TYR A 359 -15.22 1.82 28.89
CA TYR A 359 -14.30 2.90 28.48
C TYR A 359 -12.90 2.38 28.18
N GLY A 360 -12.47 1.30 28.82
CA GLY A 360 -11.13 0.73 28.70
C GLY A 360 -11.03 -0.54 27.86
N ASN A 361 -12.15 -1.02 27.30
CA ASN A 361 -12.22 -2.27 26.54
C ASN A 361 -11.58 -3.46 27.26
N GLY A 362 -11.78 -3.54 28.61
CA GLY A 362 -11.32 -4.62 29.46
C GLY A 362 -9.90 -4.47 30.03
N ARG A 363 -9.25 -3.32 29.86
CA ARG A 363 -7.90 -3.05 30.41
C ARG A 363 -7.88 -3.09 31.94
N PRO A 364 -6.73 -3.49 32.58
CA PRO A 364 -6.51 -3.27 33.99
C PRO A 364 -6.56 -1.77 34.30
N ILE A 365 -6.93 -1.45 35.54
CA ILE A 365 -7.19 -0.07 35.99
C ILE A 365 -6.06 0.40 36.90
N TRP A 366 -5.54 1.57 36.61
CA TRP A 366 -4.88 2.41 37.58
C TRP A 366 -5.81 3.56 37.97
N ILE A 367 -5.80 3.93 39.27
CA ILE A 367 -6.41 5.14 39.75
C ILE A 367 -5.28 6.00 40.29
N SER A 368 -4.66 6.74 39.39
CA SER A 368 -3.42 7.40 39.70
C SER A 368 -3.60 8.65 40.57
N GLU A 369 -4.82 9.16 40.66
CA GLU A 369 -5.11 10.27 41.55
C GLU A 369 -6.53 10.18 42.12
N TRP A 370 -6.63 10.20 43.43
CA TRP A 370 -7.92 10.17 44.11
C TRP A 370 -7.83 10.59 45.58
N VAL A 371 -8.95 11.06 46.08
CA VAL A 371 -9.22 11.32 47.49
C VAL A 371 -10.72 11.13 47.73
N TRP A 372 -11.11 10.84 48.98
CA TRP A 372 -12.52 10.79 49.31
C TRP A 372 -13.16 12.18 49.34
N GLY A 373 -13.58 12.67 48.17
CA GLY A 373 -14.07 14.00 47.96
C GLY A 373 -12.94 15.00 47.67
N ALA A 374 -13.30 16.13 47.10
CA ALA A 374 -12.38 17.22 46.75
C ALA A 374 -12.98 18.57 47.05
N SER A 375 -12.16 19.59 47.15
CA SER A 375 -12.59 20.97 47.50
C SER A 375 -13.57 21.54 46.48
N TRP A 376 -13.40 21.25 45.22
CA TRP A 376 -14.22 21.77 44.12
C TRP A 376 -15.58 21.09 43.98
N ASN A 377 -15.72 19.85 44.36
CA ASN A 377 -17.00 19.12 44.33
C ASN A 377 -17.72 19.14 45.70
N ASN A 378 -17.08 19.66 46.76
CA ASN A 378 -17.58 19.76 48.11
C ASN A 378 -18.22 18.45 48.62
N ASN A 379 -17.55 17.35 48.38
CA ASN A 379 -18.03 16.00 48.70
C ASN A 379 -17.08 15.30 49.65
N GLY A 380 -17.46 14.14 50.22
CA GLY A 380 -16.63 13.33 51.07
C GLY A 380 -16.09 14.08 52.30
N ILE A 381 -14.78 14.00 52.56
CA ILE A 381 -14.14 14.65 53.69
C ILE A 381 -14.30 16.20 53.63
N PHE A 382 -14.38 16.80 52.44
CA PHE A 382 -14.49 18.27 52.31
C PHE A 382 -15.84 18.83 52.77
N SER A 383 -16.90 18.02 52.72
CA SER A 383 -18.20 18.36 53.29
C SER A 383 -18.35 17.86 54.74
N ALA A 384 -17.61 16.81 55.09
CA ALA A 384 -17.77 16.12 56.35
C ALA A 384 -16.79 16.54 57.48
N ALA A 385 -15.75 17.34 57.14
CA ALA A 385 -14.70 17.74 58.10
C ALA A 385 -15.25 18.52 59.31
N PRO A 386 -15.38 17.91 60.51
CA PRO A 386 -16.03 18.56 61.60
C PRO A 386 -15.27 19.78 62.19
N ASP A 387 -13.96 19.85 62.02
CA ASP A 387 -13.11 20.94 62.53
C ASP A 387 -12.58 21.81 61.35
N GLY A 388 -13.25 21.76 60.21
CA GLY A 388 -12.89 22.54 59.02
C GLY A 388 -11.76 21.90 58.18
N ARG A 389 -11.71 22.27 56.89
CA ARG A 389 -10.83 21.68 55.90
C ARG A 389 -9.33 21.91 56.15
N GLY A 390 -8.96 23.02 56.74
CA GLY A 390 -7.58 23.39 57.06
C GLY A 390 -7.04 22.79 58.38
N SER A 391 -7.75 21.82 58.95
CA SER A 391 -7.35 21.26 60.22
C SER A 391 -6.98 19.76 60.09
N PHE A 392 -5.80 19.40 60.61
CA PHE A 392 -5.31 18.02 60.77
C PHE A 392 -5.71 17.38 62.10
N SER A 393 -6.88 17.82 62.65
CA SER A 393 -7.35 17.33 63.94
C SER A 393 -7.65 15.85 64.00
N THR A 394 -7.58 15.26 65.19
CA THR A 394 -7.93 13.81 65.37
C THR A 394 -9.36 13.49 64.88
N ARG A 395 -10.31 14.45 65.04
CA ARG A 395 -11.70 14.25 64.55
C ARG A 395 -11.76 14.21 63.03
N ASN A 396 -11.08 15.16 62.33
CA ASN A 396 -10.98 15.13 60.89
C ASN A 396 -10.30 13.85 60.40
N GLN A 397 -9.20 13.43 61.02
CA GLN A 397 -8.50 12.19 60.71
C GLN A 397 -9.40 10.95 60.89
N GLN A 398 -10.20 10.89 61.97
CA GLN A 398 -11.16 9.81 62.17
C GLN A 398 -12.25 9.80 61.07
N THR A 399 -12.82 11.00 60.78
CA THR A 399 -13.85 11.14 59.75
C THR A 399 -13.31 10.77 58.39
N CYS A 400 -12.09 11.18 58.05
CA CYS A 400 -11.43 10.78 56.81
C CYS A 400 -11.20 9.27 56.74
N TYR A 401 -10.74 8.67 57.84
CA TYR A 401 -10.55 7.21 57.92
C TYR A 401 -11.85 6.44 57.73
N ASP A 402 -12.92 6.82 58.44
CA ASP A 402 -14.20 6.13 58.39
C ASP A 402 -14.85 6.15 57.01
N GLY A 403 -14.67 7.26 56.27
CA GLY A 403 -15.19 7.39 54.94
C GLY A 403 -14.29 6.75 53.86
N THR A 404 -12.97 6.80 54.02
CA THR A 404 -12.01 6.32 53.04
C THR A 404 -11.73 4.82 53.09
N LYS A 405 -11.72 4.25 54.33
CA LYS A 405 -11.43 2.80 54.51
C LYS A 405 -12.32 1.89 53.69
N PRO A 406 -13.66 2.04 53.64
CA PRO A 406 -14.52 1.22 52.79
C PRO A 406 -14.17 1.31 51.31
N LEU A 407 -13.72 2.48 50.83
CA LEU A 407 -13.30 2.69 49.45
C LEU A 407 -11.99 1.93 49.15
N LEU A 408 -11.03 1.95 50.09
CA LEU A 408 -9.80 1.17 49.96
C LEU A 408 -10.08 -0.33 49.89
N GLU A 409 -11.06 -0.81 50.68
CA GLU A 409 -11.49 -2.21 50.66
C GLU A 409 -12.10 -2.60 49.32
N LEU A 410 -12.87 -1.71 48.66
CA LEU A 410 -13.36 -1.93 47.28
C LEU A 410 -12.21 -2.00 46.26
N LEU A 411 -11.24 -1.10 46.33
CA LEU A 411 -10.07 -1.12 45.44
C LEU A 411 -9.24 -2.39 45.60
N ASN A 412 -9.01 -2.81 46.86
CA ASN A 412 -8.23 -4.02 47.17
C ASN A 412 -8.93 -5.31 46.69
N ALA A 413 -10.25 -5.36 46.83
CA ALA A 413 -11.05 -6.53 46.44
C ALA A 413 -11.21 -6.65 44.90
N ASN A 414 -11.10 -5.54 44.17
CA ASN A 414 -11.29 -5.55 42.74
C ASN A 414 -10.04 -6.05 41.97
N SER A 415 -10.16 -7.21 41.33
CA SER A 415 -9.05 -7.84 40.58
C SER A 415 -8.64 -7.10 39.32
N ARG A 416 -9.47 -6.18 38.79
CA ARG A 416 -9.12 -5.30 37.66
C ARG A 416 -8.28 -4.11 38.07
N VAL A 417 -8.36 -3.69 39.37
CA VAL A 417 -7.53 -2.62 39.90
C VAL A 417 -6.12 -3.14 40.09
N GLU A 418 -5.18 -2.59 39.32
CA GLU A 418 -3.78 -2.94 39.44
C GLU A 418 -3.03 -2.01 40.38
N ARG A 419 -3.27 -0.70 40.30
CA ARG A 419 -2.65 0.31 41.17
C ARG A 419 -3.63 1.45 41.50
N TYR A 420 -3.41 2.09 42.65
CA TYR A 420 -4.06 3.34 43.00
C TYR A 420 -3.13 4.23 43.83
N ALA A 421 -3.13 5.55 43.59
CA ALA A 421 -2.33 6.50 44.34
C ALA A 421 -3.21 7.53 45.06
N TYR A 422 -3.07 7.60 46.37
CA TYR A 422 -3.77 8.59 47.19
C TYR A 422 -3.17 9.97 46.93
N TRP A 423 -4.00 10.98 46.65
CA TRP A 423 -3.57 12.36 46.47
C TRP A 423 -3.41 13.08 47.78
N ASN A 424 -2.18 13.25 48.29
CA ASN A 424 -1.86 13.81 49.60
C ASN A 424 -1.62 15.32 49.56
N SER A 425 -1.92 16.01 48.48
CA SER A 425 -1.58 17.43 48.25
C SER A 425 -2.72 18.37 48.54
N GLU A 426 -3.92 17.89 48.84
CA GLU A 426 -5.12 18.67 49.10
C GLU A 426 -5.15 19.21 50.54
N ALA A 427 -6.30 19.68 51.01
CA ALA A 427 -6.47 20.29 52.29
C ALA A 427 -6.08 19.36 53.48
N ASP A 428 -5.73 19.96 54.64
CA ASP A 428 -5.20 19.23 55.80
C ASP A 428 -6.14 18.16 56.34
N CYS A 429 -7.45 18.33 56.20
CA CYS A 429 -8.42 17.32 56.63
C CYS A 429 -8.34 15.99 55.84
N SER A 430 -7.79 15.99 54.66
CA SER A 430 -7.64 14.79 53.80
C SER A 430 -6.26 14.16 53.83
N LYS A 431 -5.25 14.82 54.41
CA LYS A 431 -3.87 14.34 54.40
C LYS A 431 -3.69 13.07 55.19
N ILE A 432 -3.01 12.10 54.54
CA ILE A 432 -2.63 10.81 55.19
C ILE A 432 -1.24 10.87 55.84
N TYR A 433 -0.41 11.82 55.38
CA TYR A 433 0.90 12.16 55.95
C TYR A 433 1.07 13.68 55.97
N LYS A 434 1.45 14.22 57.12
CA LYS A 434 1.71 15.63 57.31
C LYS A 434 2.79 15.90 58.36
N ASP A 435 3.78 16.73 58.10
CA ASP A 435 4.83 17.19 59.00
C ASP A 435 5.52 16.03 59.77
N GLY A 436 5.82 14.93 59.11
CA GLY A 436 6.46 13.74 59.68
C GLY A 436 5.52 12.79 60.39
N GLN A 437 4.21 13.02 60.36
CA GLN A 437 3.21 12.24 61.10
C GLN A 437 2.21 11.57 60.17
N LEU A 438 1.95 10.28 60.40
CA LEU A 438 0.86 9.57 59.80
C LEU A 438 -0.46 9.90 60.47
N SER A 439 -1.50 10.20 59.72
CA SER A 439 -2.86 10.28 60.18
C SER A 439 -3.38 8.87 60.57
N ILE A 440 -4.60 8.80 61.14
CA ILE A 440 -5.29 7.52 61.42
C ILE A 440 -5.41 6.71 60.12
N LEU A 441 -5.83 7.34 59.01
CA LEU A 441 -5.90 6.74 57.70
C LEU A 441 -4.51 6.35 57.19
N GLY A 442 -3.50 7.22 57.36
CA GLY A 442 -2.12 6.94 56.96
C GLY A 442 -1.52 5.71 57.64
N LYS A 443 -1.81 5.50 58.91
CA LYS A 443 -1.39 4.28 59.63
C LYS A 443 -2.04 3.01 59.06
N TYR A 444 -3.33 3.07 58.73
CA TYR A 444 -4.03 1.99 58.05
C TYR A 444 -3.45 1.74 56.65
N TYR A 445 -3.26 2.80 55.87
CA TYR A 445 -2.69 2.75 54.51
C TYR A 445 -1.31 2.08 54.46
N ALA A 446 -0.47 2.36 55.45
CA ALA A 446 0.86 1.80 55.59
C ALA A 446 0.89 0.31 55.89
N THR A 447 -0.20 -0.27 56.45
CA THR A 447 -0.24 -1.64 56.97
C THR A 447 -1.33 -2.52 56.36
N MET A 448 -2.25 -1.98 55.59
CA MET A 448 -3.34 -2.76 54.98
C MET A 448 -2.78 -3.80 53.97
N ASN A 449 -3.50 -4.90 53.80
CA ASN A 449 -3.18 -5.94 52.85
C ASN A 449 -3.92 -5.62 51.53
N ASP A 450 -3.21 -5.06 50.58
CA ASP A 450 -3.72 -4.70 49.28
C ASP A 450 -3.25 -5.67 48.17
N GLY A 451 -2.28 -6.52 48.44
CA GLY A 451 -1.78 -7.56 47.52
C GLY A 451 -0.92 -7.00 46.38
N LEU A 452 -0.43 -7.92 45.55
CA LEU A 452 0.26 -7.58 44.33
C LEU A 452 -0.67 -6.87 43.35
N GLY A 453 -0.16 -5.84 42.69
CA GLY A 453 -0.94 -5.04 41.78
C GLY A 453 -1.22 -5.75 40.44
N TYR A 454 -0.19 -6.28 39.83
CA TYR A 454 -0.29 -6.90 38.50
C TYR A 454 -1.04 -8.24 38.53
N ASN A 455 -1.89 -8.42 37.51
CA ASN A 455 -2.59 -9.69 37.27
C ASN A 455 -2.57 -10.00 35.76
N ALA A 456 -1.80 -11.00 35.37
CA ALA A 456 -1.63 -11.42 33.98
C ALA A 456 -2.95 -11.76 33.24
N ALA A 457 -4.00 -12.14 33.99
CA ALA A 457 -5.31 -12.43 33.40
C ALA A 457 -6.04 -11.17 32.88
N ASN A 458 -5.61 -9.99 33.29
CA ASN A 458 -6.17 -8.70 32.85
C ASN A 458 -5.33 -8.02 31.77
N GLU A 459 -4.25 -8.64 31.29
CA GLU A 459 -3.40 -8.04 30.28
C GLU A 459 -4.19 -7.79 28.99
N TYR A 460 -4.12 -6.57 28.48
CA TYR A 460 -4.80 -6.18 27.26
C TYR A 460 -3.92 -6.42 26.03
N ILE A 461 -4.47 -7.08 25.02
CA ILE A 461 -3.79 -7.33 23.74
C ILE A 461 -4.48 -6.52 22.66
N PRO A 462 -3.78 -5.57 22.03
CA PRO A 462 -4.36 -4.75 20.97
C PRO A 462 -4.91 -5.57 19.81
N LYS A 463 -6.13 -5.23 19.36
CA LYS A 463 -6.78 -5.83 18.20
C LYS A 463 -7.21 -4.70 17.25
N PRO A 464 -6.44 -4.38 16.22
CA PRO A 464 -6.77 -3.28 15.34
C PRO A 464 -8.13 -3.49 14.67
N THR A 465 -8.99 -2.49 14.70
CA THR A 465 -10.32 -2.51 14.09
C THR A 465 -10.48 -1.54 12.95
N ARG A 466 -9.61 -0.56 12.83
CA ARG A 466 -9.57 0.45 11.78
C ARG A 466 -8.17 0.49 11.17
N LEU A 467 -8.14 0.73 9.87
CA LEU A 467 -6.91 0.89 9.11
C LEU A 467 -6.96 2.23 8.37
N GLU A 468 -5.82 2.85 8.20
CA GLU A 468 -5.66 4.01 7.33
C GLU A 468 -5.74 3.57 5.86
N SER A 469 -6.27 4.44 4.98
CA SER A 469 -6.33 4.17 3.55
C SER A 469 -4.91 4.00 2.99
N LEU A 470 -4.76 3.06 2.05
CA LEU A 470 -3.50 2.94 1.31
C LEU A 470 -3.22 4.24 0.55
N GLY A 471 -1.95 4.59 0.39
CA GLY A 471 -1.53 5.70 -0.43
C GLY A 471 -1.82 5.46 -1.92
N GLU A 472 -1.68 6.50 -2.71
CA GLU A 472 -1.93 6.45 -4.14
C GLU A 472 -1.03 5.41 -4.83
N LEU A 473 -1.65 4.54 -5.62
CA LEU A 473 -0.93 3.66 -6.54
C LEU A 473 -0.59 4.44 -7.81
N THR A 474 0.67 4.40 -8.18
CA THR A 474 1.19 4.93 -9.44
C THR A 474 1.81 3.82 -10.27
N SER A 475 1.88 4.01 -11.59
CA SER A 475 2.51 3.05 -12.50
C SER A 475 3.37 3.73 -13.54
N THR A 476 4.46 3.05 -13.92
CA THR A 476 5.27 3.37 -15.09
C THR A 476 5.47 2.10 -15.93
N TYR A 477 5.50 2.24 -17.25
CA TYR A 477 5.72 1.09 -18.13
C TYR A 477 6.98 1.29 -18.96
N ALA A 478 7.92 0.36 -18.81
CA ALA A 478 9.15 0.33 -19.60
C ALA A 478 9.00 -0.68 -20.73
N ARG A 479 8.57 -0.21 -21.89
CA ARG A 479 8.22 -1.05 -23.05
C ARG A 479 9.37 -1.94 -23.54
N LEU A 480 10.58 -1.40 -23.67
CA LEU A 480 11.77 -2.15 -24.10
C LEU A 480 12.12 -3.31 -23.15
N LYS A 481 11.66 -3.26 -21.91
CA LYS A 481 11.83 -4.32 -20.91
C LYS A 481 10.57 -5.16 -20.74
N GLY A 482 9.46 -4.76 -21.35
CA GLY A 482 8.17 -5.39 -21.16
C GLY A 482 7.68 -5.37 -19.71
N CYS A 483 8.01 -4.30 -18.95
CA CYS A 483 7.78 -4.28 -17.51
C CYS A 483 6.94 -3.08 -17.08
N ALA A 484 5.92 -3.32 -16.27
CA ALA A 484 5.19 -2.29 -15.53
C ALA A 484 5.72 -2.21 -14.09
N THR A 485 6.16 -1.04 -13.66
CA THR A 485 6.55 -0.80 -12.26
C THR A 485 5.41 -0.09 -11.55
N LEU A 486 4.95 -0.67 -10.45
CA LEU A 486 3.89 -0.19 -9.59
C LEU A 486 4.52 0.35 -8.30
N THR A 487 4.08 1.53 -7.85
CA THR A 487 4.56 2.14 -6.59
C THR A 487 3.38 2.61 -5.77
N TRP A 488 3.37 2.27 -4.48
CA TRP A 488 2.34 2.70 -3.52
C TRP A 488 2.92 2.82 -2.12
N THR A 489 2.19 3.46 -1.21
CA THR A 489 2.55 3.56 0.20
C THR A 489 1.48 2.90 1.07
N ASP A 490 1.89 2.14 2.08
CA ASP A 490 1.03 1.57 3.10
C ASP A 490 1.33 2.21 4.46
N PRO A 491 0.44 3.05 4.98
CA PRO A 491 0.62 3.68 6.29
C PRO A 491 0.42 2.70 7.46
N ASN A 492 -0.18 1.53 7.21
CA ASN A 492 -0.47 0.54 8.24
C ASN A 492 0.71 -0.42 8.50
N GLY A 493 1.55 -0.61 7.46
CA GLY A 493 2.78 -1.43 7.54
C GLY A 493 2.55 -2.79 8.18
N ASP A 494 2.97 -2.88 9.42
CA ASP A 494 2.98 -4.08 10.26
C ASP A 494 1.61 -4.66 10.63
N LEU A 495 0.54 -3.91 10.49
CA LEU A 495 -0.81 -4.43 10.68
C LEU A 495 -1.30 -5.28 9.50
N MET A 496 -0.58 -5.29 8.39
CA MET A 496 -0.90 -6.08 7.21
C MET A 496 -0.33 -7.49 7.32
N GLU A 497 -1.19 -8.48 7.04
CA GLU A 497 -0.81 -9.89 6.96
C GLU A 497 -0.31 -10.24 5.56
N SER A 498 -0.97 -9.71 4.53
CA SER A 498 -0.61 -9.96 3.14
C SER A 498 -0.93 -8.78 2.23
N ILE A 499 -0.07 -8.57 1.24
CA ILE A 499 -0.25 -7.56 0.20
C ILE A 499 -0.22 -8.29 -1.15
N THR A 500 -1.32 -8.18 -1.89
CA THR A 500 -1.51 -8.86 -3.17
C THR A 500 -1.65 -7.84 -4.29
N ILE A 501 -0.84 -7.98 -5.31
CA ILE A 501 -0.95 -7.23 -6.56
C ILE A 501 -2.03 -7.91 -7.40
N GLN A 502 -3.05 -7.17 -7.77
CA GLN A 502 -4.16 -7.65 -8.57
C GLN A 502 -4.19 -6.95 -9.92
N CYS A 503 -4.42 -7.72 -10.97
CA CYS A 503 -4.50 -7.22 -12.34
C CYS A 503 -5.76 -7.73 -13.05
N LYS A 504 -6.42 -6.85 -13.79
CA LYS A 504 -7.33 -7.21 -14.89
C LYS A 504 -6.52 -7.24 -16.17
N ALA A 505 -6.40 -8.40 -16.76
CA ALA A 505 -5.81 -8.55 -18.08
C ALA A 505 -6.74 -7.97 -19.18
N PRO A 506 -6.21 -7.72 -20.38
CA PRO A 506 -7.00 -7.21 -21.49
C PRO A 506 -8.28 -8.02 -21.74
N GLY A 507 -9.39 -7.33 -21.90
CA GLY A 507 -10.72 -7.95 -22.11
C GLY A 507 -11.33 -8.62 -20.89
N SER A 508 -10.67 -8.63 -19.73
CA SER A 508 -11.18 -9.23 -18.50
C SER A 508 -11.84 -8.18 -17.60
N SER A 509 -13.01 -8.48 -17.06
CA SER A 509 -13.65 -7.70 -16.00
C SER A 509 -13.25 -8.17 -14.59
N ILE A 510 -12.47 -9.26 -14.48
CA ILE A 510 -12.16 -9.91 -13.20
C ILE A 510 -10.70 -9.66 -12.83
N TYR A 511 -10.47 -9.23 -11.58
CA TYR A 511 -9.13 -9.15 -11.01
C TYR A 511 -8.57 -10.53 -10.69
N LYS A 512 -7.36 -10.79 -11.16
CA LYS A 512 -6.55 -11.95 -10.76
C LYS A 512 -5.35 -11.49 -9.96
N SER A 513 -4.94 -12.27 -8.98
CA SER A 513 -3.68 -12.03 -8.25
C SER A 513 -2.51 -12.41 -9.16
N VAL A 514 -1.60 -11.46 -9.38
CA VAL A 514 -0.38 -11.68 -10.17
C VAL A 514 0.83 -11.91 -9.29
N ALA A 515 0.84 -11.33 -8.09
CA ALA A 515 1.88 -11.55 -7.11
C ALA A 515 1.37 -11.27 -5.69
N THR A 516 2.10 -11.79 -4.71
CA THR A 516 2.00 -11.40 -3.30
C THR A 516 3.37 -10.92 -2.85
N VAL A 517 3.41 -9.82 -2.12
CA VAL A 517 4.63 -9.29 -1.49
C VAL A 517 4.47 -9.32 0.02
N ASP A 518 5.56 -9.55 0.72
CA ASP A 518 5.56 -9.56 2.17
C ASP A 518 5.29 -8.16 2.73
N ALA A 519 4.46 -8.11 3.76
CA ALA A 519 4.28 -6.89 4.51
C ALA A 519 5.60 -6.50 5.21
N LYS A 520 5.96 -5.23 5.12
CA LYS A 520 7.19 -4.69 5.72
C LYS A 520 6.87 -3.92 6.98
N ASP A 521 7.83 -3.94 7.89
CA ASP A 521 7.71 -3.22 9.14
C ASP A 521 7.67 -1.71 8.93
N LYS A 522 6.79 -1.05 9.69
CA LYS A 522 6.73 0.41 9.74
C LYS A 522 7.99 0.95 10.41
N ASN A 523 8.65 1.88 9.78
CA ASN A 523 9.87 2.52 10.29
C ASN A 523 9.73 4.04 10.43
N SER A 524 8.56 4.58 10.15
CA SER A 524 8.19 6.00 10.27
C SER A 524 6.68 6.16 10.39
N SER A 525 6.22 7.33 10.79
CA SER A 525 4.79 7.68 10.80
C SER A 525 4.16 7.71 9.40
N ALA A 526 4.96 7.92 8.36
CA ALA A 526 4.50 7.95 6.96
C ALA A 526 4.14 6.55 6.40
N GLY A 527 4.56 5.47 7.07
CA GLY A 527 4.34 4.11 6.60
C GLY A 527 5.46 3.55 5.74
N VAL A 528 5.14 2.61 4.87
CA VAL A 528 6.08 1.85 4.03
C VAL A 528 5.79 2.06 2.57
N THR A 529 6.79 2.42 1.79
CA THR A 529 6.68 2.50 0.32
C THR A 529 7.10 1.18 -0.32
N TYR A 530 6.27 0.68 -1.22
CA TYR A 530 6.47 -0.54 -1.99
C TYR A 530 6.69 -0.23 -3.46
N ASN A 531 7.51 -1.05 -4.09
CA ASN A 531 7.70 -1.09 -5.53
C ASN A 531 7.56 -2.55 -6.00
N TYR A 532 6.80 -2.77 -7.07
CA TYR A 532 6.65 -4.07 -7.69
C TYR A 532 6.77 -3.92 -9.20
N THR A 533 7.46 -4.84 -9.85
CA THR A 533 7.62 -4.86 -11.31
C THR A 533 6.95 -6.10 -11.87
N ASP A 534 5.96 -5.90 -12.74
CA ASP A 534 5.27 -6.95 -13.47
C ASP A 534 5.81 -7.04 -14.89
N THR A 535 6.06 -8.25 -15.38
CA THR A 535 6.48 -8.49 -16.76
C THR A 535 5.25 -8.74 -17.61
N ILE A 536 5.03 -7.89 -18.61
CA ILE A 536 3.87 -7.95 -19.49
C ILE A 536 4.34 -8.33 -20.89
N THR A 537 3.90 -9.49 -21.37
CA THR A 537 4.27 -10.01 -22.69
C THR A 537 3.20 -9.75 -23.74
N GLU A 538 1.94 -9.64 -23.33
CA GLU A 538 0.83 -9.51 -24.25
C GLU A 538 0.37 -8.06 -24.36
N PRO A 539 0.00 -7.61 -25.55
CA PRO A 539 -0.55 -6.27 -25.75
C PRO A 539 -1.95 -6.13 -25.11
N GLY A 540 -2.28 -4.91 -24.72
CA GLY A 540 -3.61 -4.58 -24.25
C GLY A 540 -3.64 -3.64 -23.07
N VAL A 541 -4.83 -3.43 -22.51
CA VAL A 541 -5.06 -2.57 -21.36
C VAL A 541 -5.08 -3.43 -20.09
N TYR A 542 -4.11 -3.21 -19.23
CA TYR A 542 -4.00 -3.84 -17.91
C TYR A 542 -4.41 -2.86 -16.84
N THR A 543 -5.28 -3.26 -15.96
CA THR A 543 -5.68 -2.42 -14.82
C THR A 543 -5.20 -3.06 -13.53
N TYR A 544 -4.39 -2.34 -12.77
CA TYR A 544 -3.81 -2.82 -11.52
C TYR A 544 -4.47 -2.14 -10.33
N ARG A 545 -4.53 -2.87 -9.24
CA ARG A 545 -4.77 -2.37 -7.89
C ARG A 545 -4.01 -3.20 -6.88
N ILE A 546 -3.76 -2.64 -5.73
CA ILE A 546 -3.21 -3.38 -4.60
C ILE A 546 -4.35 -3.76 -3.66
N LYS A 547 -4.35 -5.01 -3.23
CA LYS A 547 -5.21 -5.53 -2.17
C LYS A 547 -4.33 -5.84 -0.97
N ALA A 548 -4.50 -5.12 0.14
CA ALA A 548 -3.84 -5.40 1.41
C ALA A 548 -4.85 -6.00 2.38
N THR A 549 -4.50 -7.12 3.01
CA THR A 549 -5.32 -7.82 4.00
C THR A 549 -4.62 -7.75 5.34
N ALA A 550 -5.30 -7.24 6.36
CA ALA A 550 -4.77 -7.10 7.71
C ALA A 550 -5.05 -8.35 8.56
N TYR A 551 -4.35 -8.47 9.69
CA TYR A 551 -4.51 -9.57 10.65
C TYR A 551 -5.93 -9.72 11.24
N ASN A 552 -6.75 -8.70 11.16
CA ASN A 552 -8.18 -8.76 11.53
C ASN A 552 -9.10 -9.14 10.36
N ASN A 553 -8.56 -9.65 9.25
CA ASN A 553 -9.23 -10.00 7.99
C ASN A 553 -9.88 -8.81 7.25
N LYS A 554 -9.64 -7.59 7.67
CA LYS A 554 -10.07 -6.40 6.90
C LYS A 554 -9.19 -6.23 5.69
N THR A 555 -9.82 -5.80 4.59
CA THR A 555 -9.15 -5.60 3.31
C THR A 555 -9.24 -4.15 2.89
N LEU A 556 -8.11 -3.61 2.45
CA LEU A 556 -7.98 -2.30 1.82
C LEU A 556 -7.60 -2.45 0.35
N TYR A 557 -7.97 -1.46 -0.44
CA TYR A 557 -7.59 -1.36 -1.86
C TYR A 557 -7.02 0.02 -2.14
N THR A 558 -6.06 0.09 -3.07
CA THR A 558 -5.63 1.36 -3.67
C THR A 558 -6.66 1.84 -4.71
N ASN A 559 -6.44 3.05 -5.25
CA ASN A 559 -6.98 3.41 -6.56
C ASN A 559 -6.55 2.40 -7.63
N GLU A 560 -7.25 2.40 -8.75
CA GLU A 560 -6.87 1.63 -9.94
C GLU A 560 -5.93 2.46 -10.82
N VAL A 561 -4.91 1.81 -11.39
CA VAL A 561 -4.05 2.40 -12.42
C VAL A 561 -4.08 1.55 -13.68
N THR A 562 -4.03 2.20 -14.82
CA THR A 562 -4.06 1.53 -16.12
C THR A 562 -2.71 1.59 -16.79
N VAL A 563 -2.22 0.43 -17.23
CA VAL A 563 -1.04 0.30 -18.09
C VAL A 563 -1.52 -0.11 -19.47
N ASN A 564 -1.35 0.78 -20.42
CA ASN A 564 -1.70 0.52 -21.80
C ASN A 564 -0.47 -0.01 -22.53
N VAL A 565 -0.49 -1.31 -22.84
CA VAL A 565 0.53 -1.98 -23.63
C VAL A 565 0.05 -1.99 -25.07
N ALA A 566 0.49 -1.02 -25.85
CA ALA A 566 0.19 -0.98 -27.26
C ALA A 566 0.80 -2.22 -27.93
N PRO A 567 0.04 -2.92 -28.79
CA PRO A 567 0.57 -4.01 -29.56
C PRO A 567 1.43 -3.43 -30.70
N ALA A 568 2.60 -2.90 -30.40
CA ALA A 568 3.59 -2.63 -31.40
C ALA A 568 4.17 -3.98 -31.79
N GLN A 569 3.84 -4.44 -32.96
CA GLN A 569 4.50 -5.52 -33.64
C GLN A 569 5.32 -4.87 -34.75
N GLY A 570 6.39 -5.46 -35.13
CA GLY A 570 7.19 -4.94 -36.24
C GLY A 570 8.67 -5.09 -36.01
N THR A 571 9.40 -4.67 -36.98
CA THR A 571 10.86 -4.67 -37.01
C THR A 571 11.40 -3.30 -36.63
N SER A 572 12.71 -3.16 -36.56
CA SER A 572 13.40 -1.88 -36.42
C SER A 572 13.12 -0.85 -37.53
N GLU A 573 12.41 -1.23 -38.58
CA GLU A 573 12.05 -0.37 -39.71
C GLU A 573 10.57 0.02 -39.73
N VAL A 574 9.69 -0.84 -39.22
CA VAL A 574 8.23 -0.65 -39.25
C VAL A 574 7.63 -1.05 -37.92
N GLN A 575 6.95 -0.12 -37.26
CA GLN A 575 6.20 -0.36 -36.05
C GLN A 575 4.74 0.07 -36.22
N TYR A 576 3.80 -0.72 -35.76
CA TYR A 576 2.38 -0.46 -35.88
C TYR A 576 1.59 -0.95 -34.69
N GLY A 577 0.38 -0.47 -34.51
CA GLY A 577 -0.47 -0.89 -33.41
C GLY A 577 -1.72 -0.05 -33.25
N LYS A 578 -2.42 -0.31 -32.14
CA LYS A 578 -3.62 0.41 -31.75
C LYS A 578 -3.47 0.92 -30.31
N LEU A 579 -3.77 2.20 -30.10
CA LEU A 579 -3.93 2.78 -28.78
C LEU A 579 -5.38 2.59 -28.33
N SER A 580 -5.56 2.18 -27.07
CA SER A 580 -6.86 2.24 -26.43
C SER A 580 -6.89 3.42 -25.48
N ILE A 581 -7.72 4.40 -25.74
CA ILE A 581 -7.88 5.59 -24.90
C ILE A 581 -9.26 5.64 -24.26
N ASN A 582 -9.32 6.10 -23.03
CA ASN A 582 -10.55 6.30 -22.26
C ASN A 582 -10.69 7.73 -21.73
N ASN A 583 -9.74 8.60 -22.07
CA ASN A 583 -9.72 10.00 -21.70
C ASN A 583 -9.05 10.83 -22.80
N THR A 584 -8.97 12.14 -22.62
CA THR A 584 -8.31 13.09 -23.52
C THR A 584 -6.94 13.53 -23.04
N ASP A 585 -6.32 12.80 -22.13
CA ASP A 585 -4.99 13.08 -21.60
C ASP A 585 -3.87 12.63 -22.55
N GLU A 586 -2.63 12.98 -22.21
CA GLU A 586 -1.45 12.54 -22.96
C GLU A 586 -1.23 11.02 -22.75
N ASN A 587 -1.15 10.30 -23.87
CA ASN A 587 -0.88 8.86 -23.88
C ASN A 587 0.52 8.60 -24.44
N LYS A 588 1.40 7.96 -23.65
CA LYS A 588 2.73 7.55 -24.12
C LYS A 588 2.66 6.21 -24.82
N VAL A 589 3.25 6.14 -26.01
CA VAL A 589 3.35 4.93 -26.83
C VAL A 589 4.80 4.52 -26.94
N TYR A 590 5.09 3.24 -26.68
CA TYR A 590 6.43 2.68 -26.83
C TYR A 590 6.44 1.65 -27.96
N PHE A 591 7.52 1.62 -28.74
CA PHE A 591 7.71 0.65 -29.80
C PHE A 591 8.18 -0.70 -29.23
N SER A 592 7.91 -1.80 -29.93
CA SER A 592 8.40 -3.14 -29.54
C SER A 592 9.91 -3.23 -29.69
N GLU A 593 10.43 -2.62 -30.72
CA GLU A 593 11.85 -2.47 -31.01
C GLU A 593 12.17 -1.00 -31.25
N ALA A 594 13.37 -0.59 -30.88
CA ALA A 594 13.86 0.74 -31.19
C ALA A 594 14.23 0.82 -32.67
N PHE A 595 13.90 1.91 -33.32
CA PHE A 595 14.41 2.20 -34.64
C PHE A 595 15.94 2.43 -34.60
N GLU A 596 16.67 1.82 -35.52
CA GLU A 596 18.14 1.86 -35.46
C GLU A 596 18.74 3.17 -35.95
N GLU A 597 18.27 3.67 -37.09
CA GLU A 597 18.92 4.78 -37.79
C GLU A 597 18.40 6.14 -37.33
N THR A 598 17.13 6.44 -37.52
CA THR A 598 16.53 7.75 -37.27
C THR A 598 15.25 7.65 -36.45
N THR A 599 14.76 8.77 -35.95
CA THR A 599 13.40 8.85 -35.38
C THR A 599 12.40 8.58 -36.51
N PRO A 600 11.46 7.64 -36.36
CA PRO A 600 10.51 7.32 -37.43
C PRO A 600 9.53 8.45 -37.68
N LEU A 601 8.88 8.41 -38.82
CA LEU A 601 7.73 9.21 -39.14
C LEU A 601 6.46 8.44 -38.74
N LEU A 602 5.52 9.17 -38.19
CA LEU A 602 4.33 8.61 -37.55
C LEU A 602 3.08 9.00 -38.31
N PHE A 603 2.15 8.07 -38.39
CA PHE A 603 0.84 8.24 -39.03
C PHE A 603 -0.21 7.71 -38.07
N ILE A 604 -1.21 8.52 -37.77
CA ILE A 604 -2.32 8.17 -36.87
C ILE A 604 -3.57 7.97 -37.75
N GLY A 605 -4.26 6.88 -37.53
CA GLY A 605 -5.49 6.59 -38.27
C GLY A 605 -6.75 6.99 -37.52
N ALA A 606 -7.89 6.78 -38.21
CA ALA A 606 -9.20 7.10 -37.67
C ALA A 606 -9.53 6.30 -36.38
N PRO A 607 -9.96 6.94 -35.28
CA PRO A 607 -10.48 6.29 -34.10
C PRO A 607 -11.69 5.41 -34.41
N THR A 608 -11.95 4.43 -33.55
CA THR A 608 -13.21 3.68 -33.57
C THR A 608 -14.41 4.59 -33.29
N ASN A 609 -15.61 4.17 -33.67
CA ASN A 609 -16.84 4.95 -33.47
C ASN A 609 -17.66 4.39 -32.30
N LYS A 610 -17.04 4.21 -31.14
CA LYS A 610 -17.70 3.68 -29.93
C LYS A 610 -18.42 4.78 -29.11
N ASN A 611 -17.88 6.01 -29.17
CA ASN A 611 -18.47 7.17 -28.50
C ASN A 611 -18.98 8.16 -29.54
N THR A 612 -20.30 8.33 -29.58
CA THR A 612 -20.97 9.16 -30.62
C THR A 612 -20.66 10.66 -30.56
N LYS A 613 -20.05 11.12 -29.48
CA LYS A 613 -19.70 12.53 -29.24
C LYS A 613 -18.20 12.76 -29.05
N PHE A 614 -17.37 11.84 -29.45
CA PHE A 614 -15.93 12.03 -29.41
C PHE A 614 -15.44 12.68 -30.71
N TYR A 615 -15.12 13.95 -30.66
CA TYR A 615 -14.56 14.74 -31.77
C TYR A 615 -13.23 15.34 -31.32
N ALA A 616 -12.15 14.86 -31.89
CA ALA A 616 -10.81 15.30 -31.53
C ALA A 616 -9.86 15.15 -32.72
N GLY A 617 -9.00 16.13 -32.88
CA GLY A 617 -7.83 16.00 -33.78
C GLY A 617 -6.73 15.20 -33.08
N ASN A 618 -5.83 14.67 -33.90
CA ASN A 618 -4.66 13.95 -33.43
C ASN A 618 -3.49 14.91 -33.21
N ILE A 619 -2.79 14.77 -32.12
CA ILE A 619 -1.51 15.42 -31.87
C ILE A 619 -0.46 14.37 -31.53
N VAL A 620 0.59 14.33 -32.32
CA VAL A 620 1.78 13.53 -32.08
C VAL A 620 2.90 14.43 -31.60
N LYS A 621 3.44 14.12 -30.44
CA LYS A 621 4.53 14.85 -29.78
C LYS A 621 5.68 13.92 -29.44
N ASN A 622 6.86 14.50 -29.22
CA ASN A 622 8.00 13.82 -28.62
C ASN A 622 8.34 12.47 -29.26
N ALA A 623 8.20 12.39 -30.60
CA ALA A 623 8.61 11.20 -31.33
C ALA A 623 10.12 10.96 -31.13
N THR A 624 10.48 9.73 -30.81
CA THR A 624 11.83 9.23 -30.54
C THR A 624 12.02 7.88 -31.25
N LYS A 625 13.22 7.36 -31.24
CA LYS A 625 13.47 5.99 -31.73
C LYS A 625 12.72 4.90 -30.97
N THR A 626 12.24 5.19 -29.76
CA THR A 626 11.63 4.18 -28.87
C THR A 626 10.14 4.39 -28.62
N GLY A 627 9.55 5.45 -29.17
CA GLY A 627 8.13 5.75 -28.98
C GLY A 627 7.76 7.21 -29.22
N PHE A 628 6.52 7.54 -28.88
CA PHE A 628 5.95 8.88 -29.06
C PHE A 628 4.88 9.18 -28.00
N THR A 629 4.43 10.43 -27.97
CA THR A 629 3.28 10.84 -27.16
C THR A 629 2.11 11.17 -28.08
N TYR A 630 0.95 10.57 -27.81
CA TYR A 630 -0.31 10.87 -28.48
C TYR A 630 -1.20 11.69 -27.55
N LEU A 631 -1.80 12.74 -28.08
CA LEU A 631 -2.78 13.58 -27.39
C LEU A 631 -4.00 13.75 -28.30
N PRO A 632 -5.19 13.24 -27.91
CA PRO A 632 -6.42 13.62 -28.55
C PRO A 632 -6.76 15.07 -28.17
N LEU A 633 -6.93 15.93 -29.15
CA LEU A 633 -7.31 17.31 -28.91
C LEU A 633 -8.78 17.50 -29.24
N PRO A 634 -9.66 17.58 -28.26
CA PRO A 634 -11.10 17.76 -28.47
C PRO A 634 -11.38 19.07 -29.24
N TRP A 635 -12.34 19.04 -30.15
CA TRP A 635 -12.88 20.22 -30.75
C TRP A 635 -13.58 21.08 -29.68
N GLN A 636 -13.60 22.38 -29.90
CA GLN A 636 -13.99 23.35 -28.84
C GLN A 636 -15.37 23.12 -28.23
N THR A 637 -16.32 22.57 -28.94
CA THR A 637 -17.68 22.31 -28.46
C THR A 637 -17.88 20.93 -27.83
N ASN A 638 -16.79 20.14 -27.74
CA ASN A 638 -16.84 18.79 -27.21
C ASN A 638 -16.17 18.71 -25.83
N THR A 639 -16.87 18.17 -24.85
CA THR A 639 -16.35 17.97 -23.49
C THR A 639 -15.31 16.87 -23.41
N GLY A 640 -15.12 16.07 -24.47
CA GLY A 640 -14.11 15.00 -24.51
C GLY A 640 -14.44 13.81 -23.61
N GLU A 641 -15.66 13.69 -23.10
CA GLU A 641 -16.06 12.55 -22.29
C GLU A 641 -16.15 11.27 -23.12
N LEU A 642 -15.42 10.25 -22.69
CA LEU A 642 -15.43 8.92 -23.25
C LEU A 642 -16.17 7.95 -22.31
N SER A 643 -17.28 7.40 -22.76
CA SER A 643 -18.04 6.39 -22.02
C SER A 643 -17.54 4.96 -22.27
N SER A 644 -16.71 4.78 -23.27
CA SER A 644 -16.06 3.53 -23.66
C SER A 644 -14.70 3.82 -24.34
N ASN A 645 -13.81 2.83 -24.29
CA ASN A 645 -12.49 2.98 -24.92
C ASN A 645 -12.59 3.12 -26.43
N GLU A 646 -11.93 4.12 -26.97
CA GLU A 646 -11.67 4.25 -28.43
C GLU A 646 -10.35 3.61 -28.78
N GLU A 647 -10.27 2.93 -29.91
CA GLU A 647 -9.05 2.38 -30.48
C GLU A 647 -8.55 3.27 -31.61
N ILE A 648 -7.29 3.70 -31.50
CA ILE A 648 -6.65 4.61 -32.45
C ILE A 648 -5.46 3.89 -33.06
N PRO A 649 -5.49 3.57 -34.36
CA PRO A 649 -4.40 2.89 -35.01
C PRO A 649 -3.25 3.84 -35.27
N PHE A 650 -2.04 3.32 -35.22
CA PHE A 650 -0.83 4.06 -35.63
C PHE A 650 0.10 3.19 -36.47
N LEU A 651 0.90 3.87 -37.29
CA LEU A 651 1.97 3.32 -38.09
C LEU A 651 3.19 4.22 -37.96
N ALA A 652 4.36 3.64 -37.74
CA ALA A 652 5.65 4.31 -37.69
C ALA A 652 6.60 3.65 -38.69
N LEU A 653 7.26 4.45 -39.50
CA LEU A 653 8.16 4.00 -40.56
C LEU A 653 9.42 4.85 -40.58
N GLN A 654 10.55 4.27 -41.00
CA GLN A 654 11.75 5.02 -41.34
C GLN A 654 11.48 5.93 -42.54
N GLU A 655 12.10 7.10 -42.54
CA GLU A 655 12.09 7.98 -43.69
C GLU A 655 12.85 7.36 -44.86
N GLY A 656 12.31 7.43 -46.05
CA GLY A 656 12.93 6.89 -47.25
C GLY A 656 11.96 6.12 -48.13
N ARG A 657 12.53 5.38 -49.12
CA ARG A 657 11.75 4.55 -50.02
C ARG A 657 11.92 3.10 -49.69
N HIS A 658 10.80 2.40 -49.51
CA HIS A 658 10.75 1.01 -49.11
C HIS A 658 10.02 0.17 -50.17
N GLN A 659 10.41 -1.08 -50.27
CA GLN A 659 9.81 -2.05 -51.19
C GLN A 659 9.37 -3.28 -50.39
N TYR A 660 8.09 -3.59 -50.46
CA TYR A 660 7.50 -4.78 -49.84
C TYR A 660 6.86 -5.62 -50.96
N ASP A 661 7.59 -6.61 -51.49
CA ASP A 661 7.25 -7.35 -52.72
C ASP A 661 6.95 -6.40 -53.90
N ASN A 662 5.70 -6.38 -54.34
CA ASN A 662 5.27 -5.48 -55.45
C ASN A 662 4.73 -4.14 -54.95
N LEU A 663 4.71 -3.92 -53.66
CA LEU A 663 4.23 -2.68 -53.07
C LEU A 663 5.40 -1.77 -52.78
N THR A 664 5.36 -0.60 -53.36
CA THR A 664 6.35 0.46 -53.14
C THR A 664 5.76 1.52 -52.20
N CYS A 665 6.50 1.96 -51.20
CA CYS A 665 6.12 3.14 -50.43
C CYS A 665 7.28 4.14 -50.34
N GLU A 666 6.93 5.42 -50.20
CA GLU A 666 7.82 6.52 -49.92
C GLU A 666 7.36 7.25 -48.67
N VAL A 667 8.26 7.43 -47.74
CA VAL A 667 8.04 8.07 -46.44
C VAL A 667 8.92 9.31 -46.35
N GLY A 668 8.33 10.46 -46.13
CA GLY A 668 9.07 11.70 -46.10
C GLY A 668 8.37 12.82 -45.37
N THR A 669 8.97 14.00 -45.43
CA THR A 669 8.43 15.20 -44.80
C THR A 669 8.37 16.36 -45.78
N PHE A 670 7.43 17.27 -45.53
CA PHE A 670 7.36 18.55 -46.22
C PHE A 670 6.93 19.66 -45.30
N THR A 671 7.15 20.90 -45.65
CA THR A 671 6.66 22.06 -44.93
C THR A 671 5.41 22.57 -45.57
N ALA A 672 4.31 22.61 -44.82
CA ALA A 672 3.07 23.21 -45.27
C ALA A 672 2.69 24.42 -44.42
N ASN A 673 2.11 25.39 -45.07
CA ASN A 673 1.57 26.55 -44.39
C ASN A 673 0.08 26.33 -44.15
N ARG A 674 -0.44 26.93 -43.11
CA ARG A 674 -1.87 27.02 -42.91
C ARG A 674 -2.45 27.98 -43.94
N ALA A 675 -3.68 27.71 -44.39
CA ALA A 675 -4.46 28.70 -45.16
C ALA A 675 -4.53 30.03 -44.37
N THR A 676 -4.05 31.10 -44.98
CA THR A 676 -4.08 32.43 -44.36
C THR A 676 -5.39 33.13 -44.73
N GLY A 677 -5.95 33.83 -43.77
CA GLY A 677 -7.24 34.49 -43.95
C GLY A 677 -8.37 33.50 -44.12
N ASP A 678 -9.45 33.84 -44.74
CA ASP A 678 -10.69 33.09 -44.84
C ASP A 678 -10.59 31.83 -45.74
N ASN A 679 -9.63 30.93 -45.45
CA ASN A 679 -9.46 29.64 -46.14
C ASN A 679 -9.27 29.74 -47.68
N THR A 680 -8.56 30.75 -48.13
CA THR A 680 -8.28 30.89 -49.57
C THR A 680 -7.30 29.81 -50.05
N TRP A 681 -7.54 29.23 -51.22
CA TRP A 681 -6.74 28.19 -51.87
C TRP A 681 -5.30 28.63 -52.23
N THR A 682 -4.86 29.78 -51.74
CA THR A 682 -3.56 30.37 -52.07
C THR A 682 -2.39 29.75 -51.31
N ASP A 683 -2.65 28.97 -50.25
CA ASP A 683 -1.61 28.39 -49.43
C ASP A 683 -1.41 26.88 -49.65
N VAL A 684 -1.79 26.42 -50.83
CA VAL A 684 -1.58 25.02 -51.23
C VAL A 684 -0.08 24.76 -51.43
N THR A 685 0.39 23.72 -50.79
CA THR A 685 1.75 23.21 -50.95
C THR A 685 1.75 22.08 -51.98
N GLU A 686 2.60 22.19 -53.00
CA GLU A 686 2.85 21.11 -53.95
C GLU A 686 4.01 20.24 -53.45
N VAL A 687 3.76 18.92 -53.32
CA VAL A 687 4.72 17.92 -52.84
C VAL A 687 5.09 17.02 -54.01
N THR A 688 6.37 16.95 -54.32
CA THR A 688 6.91 16.06 -55.36
C THR A 688 7.57 14.87 -54.65
N PHE A 689 7.25 13.64 -55.10
CA PHE A 689 7.91 12.44 -54.59
C PHE A 689 9.40 12.42 -55.00
N GLN A 690 10.23 11.84 -54.13
CA GLN A 690 11.67 11.71 -54.42
C GLN A 690 11.92 10.94 -55.70
N GLN A 691 11.08 9.93 -55.96
CA GLN A 691 11.07 9.21 -57.23
C GLN A 691 9.62 8.98 -57.68
N PRO A 692 9.31 9.10 -58.96
CA PRO A 692 7.97 8.80 -59.44
C PRO A 692 7.57 7.35 -59.18
N PHE A 693 6.29 7.16 -58.84
CA PHE A 693 5.69 5.83 -58.84
C PHE A 693 5.47 5.35 -60.31
N PRO A 694 5.20 4.04 -60.50
CA PRO A 694 4.94 3.54 -61.84
C PRO A 694 3.87 4.34 -62.60
N ALA A 695 4.06 4.56 -63.90
CA ALA A 695 3.11 5.29 -64.69
C ALA A 695 1.71 4.65 -64.64
N GLY A 696 0.69 5.47 -64.42
CA GLY A 696 -0.70 5.00 -64.30
C GLY A 696 -1.08 4.48 -62.91
N VAL A 697 -0.17 4.51 -61.93
CA VAL A 697 -0.43 4.15 -60.55
C VAL A 697 -0.61 5.44 -59.74
N THR A 698 -1.75 5.56 -59.07
CA THR A 698 -1.99 6.63 -58.08
C THR A 698 -1.75 6.04 -56.69
N PRO A 699 -0.72 6.49 -55.96
CA PRO A 699 -0.50 6.00 -54.59
C PRO A 699 -1.58 6.51 -53.65
N ILE A 700 -1.79 5.77 -52.56
CA ILE A 700 -2.52 6.23 -51.38
C ILE A 700 -1.57 7.08 -50.57
N VAL A 701 -2.00 8.24 -50.10
CA VAL A 701 -1.20 9.15 -49.27
C VAL A 701 -1.83 9.30 -47.88
N LEU A 702 -1.04 9.02 -46.86
CA LEU A 702 -1.36 9.34 -45.45
C LEU A 702 -0.50 10.52 -45.01
N THR A 703 -1.04 11.42 -44.23
CA THR A 703 -0.32 12.57 -43.68
C THR A 703 -0.53 12.73 -42.18
N GLU A 704 0.47 13.28 -41.48
CA GLU A 704 0.38 13.61 -40.07
C GLU A 704 1.26 14.83 -39.75
N ILE A 705 0.79 15.73 -38.86
CA ILE A 705 1.57 16.88 -38.43
C ILE A 705 2.51 16.49 -37.32
N ARG A 706 3.81 16.72 -37.49
CA ARG A 706 4.82 16.42 -36.50
C ARG A 706 5.05 17.60 -35.57
N ASN A 707 4.87 17.39 -34.25
CA ASN A 707 5.10 18.42 -33.24
C ASN A 707 4.47 19.77 -33.61
N PRO A 708 3.16 19.88 -33.67
CA PRO A 708 2.51 21.07 -34.17
C PRO A 708 2.95 22.31 -33.39
N SER A 709 3.30 23.36 -34.11
CA SER A 709 3.71 24.63 -33.52
C SER A 709 2.56 25.63 -33.59
N TYR A 710 2.29 26.33 -32.52
CA TYR A 710 1.22 27.29 -32.39
C TYR A 710 1.77 28.69 -32.16
N ALA A 711 1.14 29.69 -32.74
CA ALA A 711 1.58 31.09 -32.67
C ALA A 711 1.45 31.74 -31.29
N THR A 712 0.78 31.08 -30.36
CA THR A 712 0.60 31.52 -28.98
C THR A 712 0.71 30.32 -28.00
N SER A 713 0.98 30.60 -26.71
CA SER A 713 1.33 29.63 -25.67
C SER A 713 0.41 28.38 -25.60
N ALA A 714 0.93 27.31 -25.00
CA ALA A 714 0.38 25.95 -24.90
C ALA A 714 -1.12 25.81 -24.53
N ASN A 715 -1.75 26.85 -24.02
CA ASN A 715 -3.16 26.82 -23.62
C ASN A 715 -4.13 27.08 -24.79
N ASN A 716 -3.64 27.16 -26.00
CA ASN A 716 -4.42 27.49 -27.21
C ASN A 716 -4.18 26.47 -28.35
N ALA A 717 -3.85 25.23 -28.01
CA ALA A 717 -3.77 24.16 -28.99
C ALA A 717 -5.13 23.95 -29.66
N THR A 718 -5.15 23.76 -30.95
CA THR A 718 -6.33 23.54 -31.75
C THR A 718 -6.14 22.34 -32.67
N SER A 719 -7.21 21.65 -32.99
CA SER A 719 -7.23 20.57 -33.94
C SER A 719 -6.81 21.05 -35.30
N LEU A 720 -5.93 20.31 -35.94
CA LEU A 720 -5.41 20.55 -37.28
C LEU A 720 -5.71 19.36 -38.16
N ASP A 721 -6.05 19.64 -39.43
CA ASP A 721 -6.29 18.62 -40.44
C ASP A 721 -5.49 18.93 -41.69
N VAL A 722 -4.81 17.93 -42.24
CA VAL A 722 -4.06 18.04 -43.48
C VAL A 722 -4.88 17.44 -44.60
N LYS A 723 -5.46 18.26 -45.42
CA LYS A 723 -6.16 17.81 -46.63
C LYS A 723 -5.18 17.64 -47.80
N ILE A 724 -5.27 16.50 -48.48
CA ILE A 724 -4.52 16.21 -49.68
C ILE A 724 -5.46 16.08 -50.87
N PHE A 725 -4.95 16.38 -52.03
CA PHE A 725 -5.70 16.30 -53.29
C PHE A 725 -4.77 16.29 -54.51
N GLY A 726 -5.34 15.96 -55.64
CA GLY A 726 -4.57 15.93 -56.91
C GLY A 726 -3.38 14.96 -56.88
N VAL A 727 -3.58 13.81 -56.20
CA VAL A 727 -2.54 12.78 -56.10
C VAL A 727 -2.29 12.19 -57.50
N THR A 728 -1.02 12.14 -57.86
CA THR A 728 -0.52 11.57 -59.13
C THR A 728 0.64 10.63 -58.83
N ASN A 729 1.18 9.97 -59.82
CA ASN A 729 2.39 9.16 -59.65
C ASN A 729 3.66 9.99 -59.37
N THR A 730 3.62 11.32 -59.48
CA THR A 730 4.76 12.20 -59.26
C THR A 730 4.68 13.07 -58.02
N GLY A 731 3.51 13.17 -57.40
CA GLY A 731 3.32 14.00 -56.23
C GLY A 731 1.86 14.26 -55.92
N PHE A 732 1.61 15.16 -54.98
CA PHE A 732 0.29 15.57 -54.54
C PHE A 732 0.26 17.02 -54.07
N LYS A 733 -0.92 17.54 -53.80
CA LYS A 733 -1.12 18.84 -53.18
C LYS A 733 -1.66 18.69 -51.78
N ALA A 734 -1.24 19.59 -50.89
CA ALA A 734 -1.65 19.59 -49.49
C ALA A 734 -1.99 20.98 -48.98
N ILE A 735 -2.93 21.06 -48.05
CA ILE A 735 -3.30 22.28 -47.33
C ILE A 735 -3.66 21.93 -45.90
N ILE A 736 -3.33 22.82 -44.97
CA ILE A 736 -3.68 22.61 -43.54
C ILE A 736 -4.88 23.47 -43.19
N TYR A 737 -5.92 22.84 -42.66
CA TYR A 737 -7.04 23.51 -42.03
C TYR A 737 -6.92 23.43 -40.51
N SER A 738 -7.48 24.41 -39.81
CA SER A 738 -7.60 24.42 -38.37
C SER A 738 -9.07 24.54 -37.99
N GLU A 739 -9.43 23.93 -36.88
CA GLU A 739 -10.72 24.14 -36.24
C GLU A 739 -10.93 25.66 -36.06
N GLU A 740 -12.10 26.17 -36.44
CA GLU A 740 -12.36 27.59 -36.70
C GLU A 740 -12.21 28.53 -35.55
N ALA A 741 -12.61 28.09 -34.33
CA ALA A 741 -12.54 28.91 -33.13
C ALA A 741 -11.10 29.32 -32.79
N SER A 742 -10.11 28.66 -33.40
CA SER A 742 -8.70 28.83 -33.15
C SER A 742 -7.90 29.21 -34.38
N ALA A 743 -8.56 29.44 -35.50
CA ALA A 743 -7.98 29.67 -36.83
C ALA A 743 -6.81 30.66 -36.88
N ARG A 744 -6.70 31.58 -35.95
CA ARG A 744 -5.68 32.65 -35.97
C ARG A 744 -4.42 32.35 -35.16
N LYS A 745 -4.30 31.14 -34.58
CA LYS A 745 -3.28 30.86 -33.57
C LYS A 745 -2.17 29.93 -33.99
N ILE A 746 -2.13 29.52 -35.26
CA ILE A 746 -1.14 28.57 -35.75
C ILE A 746 0.02 29.29 -36.38
N ALA A 747 1.24 28.85 -36.05
CA ALA A 747 2.43 29.31 -36.74
C ALA A 747 2.44 28.79 -38.20
N LEU A 748 2.93 29.60 -39.10
CA LEU A 748 3.25 29.15 -40.44
C LEU A 748 4.39 28.13 -40.40
N GLY A 749 4.46 27.26 -41.41
CA GLY A 749 5.57 26.33 -41.59
C GLY A 749 5.49 25.09 -40.72
N GLN A 750 4.35 24.41 -40.70
CA GLN A 750 4.22 23.10 -40.04
C GLN A 750 5.01 22.04 -40.80
N THR A 751 5.72 21.18 -40.07
CA THR A 751 6.32 19.97 -40.66
C THR A 751 5.27 18.86 -40.69
N VAL A 752 4.99 18.36 -41.87
CA VAL A 752 4.03 17.29 -42.15
C VAL A 752 4.79 16.07 -42.64
N CYS A 753 4.52 14.91 -42.01
CA CYS A 753 4.96 13.61 -42.50
C CYS A 753 4.02 13.11 -43.57
N TYR A 754 4.53 12.42 -44.58
CA TYR A 754 3.71 11.71 -45.55
C TYR A 754 4.21 10.28 -45.77
N LEU A 755 3.28 9.37 -45.98
CA LEU A 755 3.49 8.04 -46.53
C LEU A 755 2.71 7.97 -47.83
N ALA A 756 3.40 7.79 -48.93
CA ALA A 756 2.79 7.49 -50.24
C ALA A 756 3.05 6.00 -50.56
N ILE A 757 2.00 5.24 -50.84
CA ILE A 757 2.09 3.80 -51.01
C ILE A 757 1.26 3.31 -52.19
N THR A 758 1.83 2.42 -53.00
CA THR A 758 1.09 1.85 -54.13
C THR A 758 -0.03 0.94 -53.69
N PRO A 759 -1.20 0.92 -54.33
CA PRO A 759 -2.19 -0.10 -54.11
C PRO A 759 -1.59 -1.51 -54.30
N GLY A 760 -1.93 -2.43 -53.41
CA GLY A 760 -1.45 -3.79 -53.47
C GLY A 760 -1.21 -4.45 -52.14
N ILE A 761 -0.46 -5.53 -52.15
CA ILE A 761 -0.11 -6.31 -50.98
C ILE A 761 1.40 -6.52 -50.99
N GLY A 762 2.03 -6.31 -49.81
CA GLY A 762 3.44 -6.58 -49.59
C GLY A 762 3.67 -7.38 -48.32
N THR A 763 4.73 -8.14 -48.24
CA THR A 763 5.10 -8.91 -47.06
C THR A 763 6.00 -8.08 -46.17
N LEU A 764 5.61 -7.89 -44.92
CA LEU A 764 6.43 -7.26 -43.89
C LEU A 764 7.29 -8.29 -43.14
N ASP A 765 6.70 -9.41 -42.76
CA ASP A 765 7.38 -10.50 -42.07
C ASP A 765 6.77 -11.82 -42.53
N ALA A 766 7.56 -12.56 -43.29
CA ALA A 766 7.13 -13.86 -43.82
C ALA A 766 6.98 -14.95 -42.79
N GLU A 767 7.81 -14.94 -41.74
CA GLU A 767 7.79 -15.96 -40.71
C GLU A 767 6.53 -15.82 -39.82
N ASN A 768 6.07 -14.59 -39.61
CA ASN A 768 4.90 -14.29 -38.82
C ASN A 768 3.62 -14.07 -39.65
N GLU A 769 3.67 -14.34 -40.96
CA GLU A 769 2.53 -14.16 -41.88
C GLU A 769 1.99 -12.71 -41.91
N LEU A 770 2.88 -11.76 -41.70
CA LEU A 770 2.53 -10.34 -41.59
C LEU A 770 2.63 -9.65 -42.93
N ILE A 771 1.54 -8.98 -43.30
CA ILE A 771 1.51 -8.20 -44.54
C ILE A 771 1.13 -6.74 -44.28
N ILE A 772 1.51 -5.90 -45.23
CA ILE A 772 0.96 -4.57 -45.44
C ILE A 772 0.15 -4.58 -46.73
N ALA A 773 -1.06 -4.02 -46.70
CA ALA A 773 -1.91 -3.88 -47.86
C ALA A 773 -2.43 -2.45 -47.93
N ALA A 774 -2.57 -1.94 -49.13
CA ALA A 774 -3.10 -0.61 -49.33
C ALA A 774 -4.04 -0.57 -50.56
N GLY A 775 -5.02 0.30 -50.52
CA GLY A 775 -5.97 0.44 -51.61
C GLY A 775 -6.91 1.62 -51.38
N HIS A 776 -7.67 1.88 -52.45
CA HIS A 776 -8.84 2.75 -52.37
C HIS A 776 -10.07 1.91 -51.98
N GLY A 777 -11.17 2.58 -51.64
CA GLY A 777 -12.41 1.89 -51.40
C GLY A 777 -12.86 1.03 -52.59
N ILE A 778 -13.52 -0.09 -52.32
CA ILE A 778 -13.93 -1.10 -53.31
C ILE A 778 -15.17 -0.65 -54.09
N ASP A 779 -15.23 -1.05 -55.38
CA ASP A 779 -16.35 -1.04 -56.31
C ASP A 779 -16.84 0.29 -56.83
N ASN A 780 -16.36 1.30 -56.36
CA ASN A 780 -16.38 2.64 -56.88
C ASN A 780 -15.46 3.41 -56.01
N PRO A 781 -14.76 4.37 -56.49
CA PRO A 781 -14.02 5.22 -55.61
C PRO A 781 -14.93 5.60 -54.48
N VAL A 782 -14.63 5.05 -53.32
CA VAL A 782 -15.47 5.13 -52.20
C VAL A 782 -15.29 6.36 -51.40
N TYR A 783 -16.25 6.73 -50.84
CA TYR A 783 -16.64 8.03 -50.44
C TYR A 783 -16.89 8.06 -48.98
N GLY A 784 -16.13 8.86 -48.28
CA GLY A 784 -16.54 9.33 -46.99
C GLY A 784 -17.76 10.22 -47.15
N ILE A 785 -18.84 9.90 -46.56
CA ILE A 785 -20.05 10.66 -46.61
C ILE A 785 -20.06 11.70 -45.52
N ALA A 786 -20.13 12.92 -45.92
CA ALA A 786 -20.32 14.04 -45.03
C ALA A 786 -21.75 14.16 -44.64
N THR A 787 -22.01 14.48 -43.46
CA THR A 787 -23.28 14.88 -43.08
C THR A 787 -23.37 16.03 -42.14
N HIS A 788 -24.51 16.54 -42.06
CA HIS A 788 -24.72 17.85 -41.59
C HIS A 788 -25.79 17.95 -40.64
N ASP A 789 -25.53 18.51 -39.63
CA ASP A 789 -26.52 19.14 -38.92
C ASP A 789 -25.87 20.14 -38.07
N ASN A 790 -26.11 21.18 -38.11
CA ASN A 790 -25.80 22.35 -37.34
C ASN A 790 -24.67 22.29 -36.28
N GLN A 791 -23.98 21.25 -36.15
CA GLN A 791 -22.87 21.06 -35.20
C GLN A 791 -22.39 19.64 -35.17
N PHE A 792 -21.36 19.27 -35.90
CA PHE A 792 -20.71 17.95 -35.76
C PHE A 792 -21.53 16.73 -36.14
N TYR A 793 -21.56 16.50 -37.42
CA TYR A 793 -22.38 15.46 -37.98
C TYR A 793 -21.68 14.37 -38.59
N ALA A 794 -22.22 13.35 -38.20
CA ALA A 794 -22.15 12.14 -38.90
C ALA A 794 -23.43 11.94 -39.58
N ASP A 795 -23.46 11.81 -40.81
CA ASP A 795 -24.52 11.83 -41.60
C ASP A 795 -25.25 10.73 -42.12
N THR A 796 -26.41 10.78 -42.01
CA THR A 796 -27.37 9.89 -42.63
C THR A 796 -28.14 10.66 -43.65
N GLN A 797 -27.95 10.35 -44.91
CA GLN A 797 -28.88 10.72 -45.97
C GLN A 797 -29.75 9.52 -46.25
N PRO A 798 -31.09 9.68 -46.24
CA PRO A 798 -31.96 8.61 -46.67
C PRO A 798 -31.70 8.25 -48.15
N GLY A 799 -31.28 7.00 -48.38
CA GLY A 799 -31.06 6.46 -49.73
C GLY A 799 -29.62 6.45 -50.25
N ILE A 800 -28.68 6.98 -49.48
CA ILE A 800 -27.25 6.77 -49.70
C ILE A 800 -26.79 5.85 -48.61
N ASP A 801 -25.93 4.86 -48.90
CA ASP A 801 -25.32 3.98 -47.90
C ASP A 801 -24.61 4.86 -46.85
N GLU A 802 -25.09 4.86 -45.64
CA GLU A 802 -24.73 5.81 -44.57
C GLU A 802 -23.26 5.79 -44.18
N THR A 803 -22.52 4.82 -44.67
CA THR A 803 -21.11 4.63 -44.40
C THR A 803 -20.42 4.01 -45.59
N ALA A 804 -19.36 4.65 -46.09
CA ALA A 804 -18.50 4.02 -47.07
C ALA A 804 -17.89 2.74 -46.46
N GLN A 805 -18.02 1.61 -47.15
CA GLN A 805 -17.44 0.35 -46.72
C GLN A 805 -16.16 0.11 -47.52
N ILE A 806 -15.03 0.10 -46.85
CA ILE A 806 -13.77 -0.31 -47.40
C ILE A 806 -13.62 -1.80 -47.10
N ARG A 807 -13.74 -2.61 -48.17
CA ARG A 807 -13.60 -4.05 -48.05
C ARG A 807 -12.38 -4.52 -48.81
N PRO A 808 -11.20 -4.63 -48.22
CA PRO A 808 -10.12 -5.29 -48.88
C PRO A 808 -10.50 -6.75 -49.17
N ALA A 809 -10.06 -7.29 -50.27
CA ALA A 809 -10.32 -8.69 -50.63
C ALA A 809 -9.61 -9.69 -49.70
N LEU A 810 -9.25 -9.27 -48.50
CA LEU A 810 -8.48 -9.99 -47.52
C LEU A 810 -9.21 -9.99 -46.17
N LYS A 811 -9.00 -11.04 -45.42
CA LYS A 811 -9.42 -11.13 -44.02
C LYS A 811 -8.19 -10.98 -43.14
N PHE A 812 -8.24 -10.07 -42.21
CA PHE A 812 -7.13 -9.79 -41.28
C PHE A 812 -7.48 -10.22 -39.86
N TYR A 813 -6.51 -10.78 -39.17
CA TYR A 813 -6.60 -11.03 -37.74
C TYR A 813 -6.10 -9.81 -36.98
N GLN A 814 -7.01 -9.15 -36.26
CA GLN A 814 -6.74 -7.96 -35.44
C GLN A 814 -5.88 -6.87 -36.13
N PRO A 815 -6.21 -6.43 -37.36
CA PRO A 815 -5.35 -5.55 -38.11
C PRO A 815 -5.26 -4.15 -37.52
N THR A 816 -4.14 -3.47 -37.78
CA THR A 816 -4.04 -2.02 -37.71
C THR A 816 -4.46 -1.46 -39.06
N ILE A 817 -5.54 -0.68 -39.10
CA ILE A 817 -6.09 -0.09 -40.33
C ILE A 817 -6.09 1.42 -40.18
N LEU A 818 -5.36 2.08 -41.09
CA LEU A 818 -5.35 3.53 -41.24
C LEU A 818 -6.18 3.90 -42.47
N VAL A 819 -6.94 4.97 -42.33
CA VAL A 819 -7.75 5.54 -43.44
C VAL A 819 -7.53 7.04 -43.51
N ALA A 820 -7.51 7.58 -44.74
CA ALA A 820 -7.36 8.99 -44.95
C ALA A 820 -8.10 9.45 -46.23
N GLU A 821 -8.58 10.68 -46.23
CA GLU A 821 -9.14 11.31 -47.40
C GLU A 821 -8.05 11.54 -48.45
N GLN A 822 -8.35 11.25 -49.71
CA GLN A 822 -7.42 11.38 -50.84
C GLN A 822 -7.77 12.57 -51.75
N THR A 823 -8.86 13.24 -51.48
CA THR A 823 -9.38 14.41 -52.17
C THR A 823 -9.74 15.50 -51.16
N ASN A 824 -10.01 16.69 -51.61
CA ASN A 824 -10.41 17.82 -50.78
C ASN A 824 -11.65 18.51 -51.42
N ASN A 825 -12.73 17.77 -51.49
CA ASN A 825 -13.99 18.29 -52.02
C ASN A 825 -14.72 19.12 -50.97
N TYR A 826 -14.38 18.92 -49.66
CA TYR A 826 -14.84 19.80 -48.59
C TYR A 826 -13.65 20.49 -47.91
N PRO A 827 -13.46 21.79 -48.15
CA PRO A 827 -12.27 22.55 -47.71
C PRO A 827 -12.41 23.01 -46.23
N ALA A 828 -12.53 22.07 -45.30
CA ALA A 828 -12.63 22.32 -43.87
C ALA A 828 -12.03 21.16 -43.08
N VAL A 829 -11.87 21.33 -41.76
CA VAL A 829 -11.47 20.29 -40.87
C VAL A 829 -12.49 19.17 -40.91
N SER A 830 -12.01 17.94 -40.97
CA SER A 830 -12.84 16.76 -40.90
C SER A 830 -12.17 15.72 -39.97
N MET A 831 -12.98 14.80 -39.51
CA MET A 831 -12.52 13.66 -38.74
C MET A 831 -13.16 12.40 -39.31
N LEU A 832 -12.34 11.42 -39.58
CA LEU A 832 -12.80 10.09 -39.90
C LEU A 832 -12.97 9.25 -38.66
N ARG A 833 -14.03 8.49 -38.59
CA ARG A 833 -14.30 7.47 -37.55
C ARG A 833 -14.52 6.15 -38.27
N ARG A 834 -14.09 5.06 -37.63
CA ARG A 834 -14.20 3.73 -38.21
C ARG A 834 -14.97 2.76 -37.34
N THR A 835 -15.62 1.80 -37.99
CA THR A 835 -16.18 0.60 -37.36
C THR A 835 -15.70 -0.61 -38.13
N ASP A 836 -14.98 -1.49 -37.46
CA ASP A 836 -14.43 -2.69 -38.09
C ASP A 836 -15.57 -3.66 -38.46
N ILE A 837 -15.58 -4.15 -39.68
CA ILE A 837 -16.51 -5.19 -40.13
C ILE A 837 -15.81 -6.53 -39.85
N THR A 838 -16.47 -7.35 -39.03
CA THR A 838 -15.88 -8.62 -38.60
C THR A 838 -16.75 -9.81 -38.95
N GLU A 839 -16.11 -10.91 -39.24
CA GLU A 839 -16.72 -12.22 -39.45
C GLU A 839 -16.04 -13.24 -38.53
N LYS A 840 -16.79 -14.25 -38.09
CA LYS A 840 -16.22 -15.38 -37.34
C LYS A 840 -16.10 -16.58 -38.23
N ASP A 841 -14.96 -17.26 -38.13
CA ASP A 841 -14.76 -18.57 -38.72
C ASP A 841 -15.44 -19.68 -37.88
N ASP A 842 -15.47 -20.88 -38.43
CA ASP A 842 -16.06 -22.06 -37.80
C ASP A 842 -15.38 -22.47 -36.49
N ASP A 843 -14.11 -22.10 -36.31
CA ASP A 843 -13.34 -22.25 -35.06
C ASP A 843 -13.59 -21.12 -34.02
N GLY A 844 -14.43 -20.16 -34.33
CA GLY A 844 -14.76 -19.02 -33.49
C GLY A 844 -13.78 -17.84 -33.59
N THR A 845 -12.72 -17.92 -34.42
CA THR A 845 -11.77 -16.84 -34.65
C THR A 845 -12.45 -15.67 -35.35
N THR A 846 -12.27 -14.45 -34.83
CA THR A 846 -12.84 -13.22 -35.38
C THR A 846 -11.84 -12.60 -36.35
N TRP A 847 -12.27 -12.40 -37.59
CA TRP A 847 -11.51 -11.76 -38.66
C TRP A 847 -12.11 -10.43 -39.05
N THR A 848 -11.27 -9.44 -39.31
CA THR A 848 -11.70 -8.16 -39.86
C THR A 848 -11.69 -8.28 -41.38
N THR A 849 -12.84 -8.04 -42.00
CA THR A 849 -13.05 -8.15 -43.46
C THR A 849 -13.20 -6.79 -44.13
N GLY A 850 -13.25 -5.70 -43.37
CA GLY A 850 -13.36 -4.35 -43.84
C GLY A 850 -13.61 -3.36 -42.70
N VAL A 851 -13.81 -2.10 -43.08
CA VAL A 851 -14.18 -1.04 -42.16
C VAL A 851 -15.33 -0.21 -42.75
N LYS A 852 -16.20 0.27 -41.88
CA LYS A 852 -17.16 1.32 -42.17
C LYS A 852 -16.54 2.63 -41.72
N ILE A 853 -16.56 3.62 -42.59
CA ILE A 853 -16.03 4.95 -42.35
C ILE A 853 -17.18 5.93 -42.20
N LYS A 854 -17.10 6.70 -41.16
CA LYS A 854 -17.97 7.79 -40.86
C LYS A 854 -17.15 9.07 -40.86
N ARG A 855 -17.54 10.02 -41.65
CA ARG A 855 -16.87 11.30 -41.73
C ARG A 855 -17.66 12.33 -40.95
N ILE A 856 -16.98 13.13 -40.15
CA ILE A 856 -17.53 14.21 -39.36
C ILE A 856 -16.87 15.50 -39.82
N LEU A 857 -17.67 16.50 -40.16
CA LEU A 857 -17.20 17.78 -40.66
C LEU A 857 -17.33 18.85 -39.57
N ASP A 858 -16.37 19.76 -39.54
CA ASP A 858 -16.52 21.00 -38.81
C ASP A 858 -17.34 21.97 -39.66
N HIS A 859 -18.50 22.34 -39.12
CA HIS A 859 -19.57 22.96 -39.93
C HIS A 859 -19.59 24.49 -39.87
N ASP A 860 -18.93 25.12 -38.91
CA ASP A 860 -19.09 26.56 -38.69
C ASP A 860 -18.21 27.45 -39.57
N LEU A 861 -17.49 26.87 -40.55
CA LEU A 861 -16.62 27.63 -41.43
C LEU A 861 -17.39 28.38 -42.53
N SER A 862 -17.25 29.69 -42.50
CA SER A 862 -17.53 30.52 -43.66
C SER A 862 -16.33 30.53 -44.60
N ILE A 863 -16.44 29.85 -45.74
CA ILE A 863 -15.41 29.84 -46.78
C ILE A 863 -15.67 31.00 -47.76
N ASP A 864 -14.73 31.91 -47.89
CA ASP A 864 -14.80 33.09 -48.80
C ASP A 864 -16.04 33.96 -48.56
N GLY A 865 -16.49 34.09 -47.32
CA GLY A 865 -17.71 34.83 -47.00
C GLY A 865 -18.99 34.20 -47.55
N LYS A 866 -18.92 32.96 -48.05
CA LYS A 866 -20.07 32.19 -48.47
C LYS A 866 -20.36 31.18 -47.36
N THR A 867 -21.54 31.26 -46.82
CA THR A 867 -22.07 30.21 -45.97
C THR A 867 -22.03 28.91 -46.75
N VAL A 868 -21.34 27.88 -46.24
CA VAL A 868 -21.37 26.54 -46.84
C VAL A 868 -22.83 26.13 -46.86
N LYS A 869 -23.44 26.03 -48.00
CA LYS A 869 -24.82 25.59 -48.08
C LYS A 869 -24.90 24.14 -47.70
N THR A 870 -25.65 23.88 -46.66
CA THR A 870 -26.08 22.56 -46.20
C THR A 870 -27.07 21.94 -47.23
N SER A 871 -26.62 21.74 -48.47
CA SER A 871 -27.47 21.01 -49.41
C SER A 871 -27.06 19.55 -49.38
N THR A 872 -27.96 18.77 -48.80
CA THR A 872 -27.86 17.33 -48.62
C THR A 872 -27.81 16.51 -49.90
N SER A 873 -27.80 17.14 -51.08
CA SER A 873 -27.88 16.48 -52.39
C SER A 873 -26.62 16.61 -53.26
N ASP A 874 -25.56 17.24 -52.77
CA ASP A 874 -24.43 17.48 -53.59
C ASP A 874 -23.36 16.38 -53.47
N GLU A 875 -23.30 15.52 -54.47
CA GLU A 875 -22.14 14.64 -54.77
C GLU A 875 -20.79 15.37 -54.72
N ALA A 876 -20.82 16.71 -54.75
CA ALA A 876 -19.67 17.59 -54.71
C ALA A 876 -18.82 17.54 -53.43
N TYR A 877 -19.36 16.98 -52.34
CA TYR A 877 -18.66 16.88 -51.06
C TYR A 877 -18.16 15.46 -50.71
N GLN A 878 -18.22 14.55 -51.66
CA GLN A 878 -17.71 13.19 -51.46
C GLN A 878 -16.20 13.19 -51.68
N ASP A 879 -15.46 12.66 -50.71
CA ASP A 879 -14.03 12.49 -50.78
C ASP A 879 -13.65 11.02 -50.98
N LEU A 880 -12.66 10.77 -51.79
CA LEU A 880 -12.10 9.45 -51.98
C LEU A 880 -11.31 9.05 -50.74
N ILE A 881 -11.56 7.85 -50.23
CA ILE A 881 -10.85 7.32 -49.08
C ILE A 881 -9.81 6.29 -49.49
N GLY A 882 -8.57 6.52 -49.09
CA GLY A 882 -7.49 5.52 -49.13
C GLY A 882 -7.35 4.80 -47.82
N TRP A 883 -6.87 3.57 -47.85
CA TRP A 883 -6.62 2.78 -46.67
C TRP A 883 -5.27 2.03 -46.72
N VAL A 884 -4.69 1.83 -45.57
CA VAL A 884 -3.51 0.99 -45.33
C VAL A 884 -3.82 0.06 -44.16
N ALA A 885 -3.65 -1.25 -44.37
CA ALA A 885 -3.91 -2.25 -43.36
C ALA A 885 -2.67 -3.10 -43.14
N ILE A 886 -2.35 -3.38 -41.87
CA ILE A 886 -1.23 -4.22 -41.46
C ILE A 886 -1.76 -5.27 -40.49
N GLY A 887 -1.40 -6.53 -40.69
CA GLY A 887 -1.80 -7.63 -39.83
C GLY A 887 -1.53 -8.98 -40.45
N LYS A 888 -1.78 -10.02 -39.66
CA LYS A 888 -1.86 -11.39 -40.20
C LYS A 888 -3.08 -11.48 -41.11
N TYR A 889 -2.95 -12.19 -42.22
CA TYR A 889 -4.04 -12.23 -43.17
C TYR A 889 -4.46 -13.63 -43.58
N LYS A 890 -5.66 -13.71 -44.11
CA LYS A 890 -6.20 -14.91 -44.78
C LYS A 890 -6.80 -14.47 -46.11
N ALA A 891 -6.48 -15.19 -47.17
CA ALA A 891 -7.11 -14.90 -48.46
C ALA A 891 -8.62 -15.12 -48.41
N GLY A 892 -9.42 -14.18 -48.91
CA GLY A 892 -10.88 -14.32 -48.98
C GLY A 892 -11.27 -15.34 -50.02
N GLY A 893 -11.82 -16.48 -49.58
CA GLY A 893 -12.30 -17.61 -50.41
C GLY A 893 -12.79 -18.65 -49.39
N SER A 894 -13.67 -19.60 -49.82
CA SER A 894 -14.26 -20.59 -48.87
C SER A 894 -13.26 -21.07 -47.83
N ALA A 895 -13.71 -21.03 -46.57
CA ALA A 895 -12.90 -21.31 -45.40
C ALA A 895 -11.93 -22.48 -45.61
N PRO A 896 -10.63 -22.31 -45.32
CA PRO A 896 -9.83 -23.48 -45.08
C PRO A 896 -10.35 -24.11 -43.77
N THR A 897 -10.68 -25.35 -43.80
CA THR A 897 -10.86 -26.19 -42.62
C THR A 897 -9.73 -25.93 -41.64
N ALA A 898 -10.09 -25.76 -40.35
CA ALA A 898 -9.19 -25.53 -39.26
C ALA A 898 -7.83 -26.24 -39.43
N ILE A 899 -6.75 -25.53 -39.31
CA ILE A 899 -5.46 -26.13 -39.03
C ILE A 899 -5.57 -26.54 -37.56
N GLU A 900 -6.00 -27.80 -37.35
CA GLU A 900 -5.70 -28.48 -36.10
C GLU A 900 -4.20 -28.32 -35.84
N SER A 901 -3.85 -28.04 -34.61
CA SER A 901 -2.47 -28.05 -34.15
C SER A 901 -1.85 -29.37 -34.52
N LEU A 902 -1.17 -29.42 -35.68
CA LEU A 902 -0.41 -30.57 -36.12
C LEU A 902 0.79 -30.75 -35.18
N THR A 903 0.66 -31.62 -34.21
CA THR A 903 1.81 -32.35 -33.71
C THR A 903 2.38 -33.17 -34.89
N VAL A 904 3.34 -32.59 -35.59
CA VAL A 904 4.00 -33.22 -36.71
C VAL A 904 5.01 -34.21 -36.17
N GLU A 905 4.74 -35.49 -36.28
CA GLU A 905 5.80 -36.44 -36.47
C GLU A 905 6.44 -36.19 -37.85
N PRO A 906 7.79 -36.15 -37.97
CA PRO A 906 8.45 -35.59 -39.12
C PRO A 906 8.54 -36.61 -40.26
N GLN A 907 7.65 -36.49 -41.22
CA GLN A 907 7.95 -36.86 -42.58
C GLN A 907 7.71 -35.65 -43.48
N THR A 908 8.78 -34.94 -43.74
CA THR A 908 8.81 -33.67 -44.42
C THR A 908 8.58 -33.80 -45.91
N LEU A 909 7.53 -33.15 -46.45
CA LEU A 909 7.55 -32.71 -47.83
C LEU A 909 8.71 -31.70 -47.93
N ASN A 910 9.72 -32.01 -48.77
CA ASN A 910 10.84 -31.14 -49.02
C ASN A 910 10.71 -30.51 -50.45
N PRO A 911 9.87 -29.47 -50.60
CA PRO A 911 9.85 -28.75 -51.87
C PRO A 911 11.10 -27.88 -52.02
N HIS A 912 11.71 -27.87 -53.16
CA HIS A 912 12.84 -27.02 -53.52
C HIS A 912 12.57 -26.33 -54.84
N ILE A 913 13.28 -25.29 -55.12
CA ILE A 913 13.07 -24.45 -56.33
C ILE A 913 14.18 -24.71 -57.34
N VAL A 914 13.80 -25.14 -58.54
CA VAL A 914 14.72 -25.37 -59.64
C VAL A 914 14.24 -24.55 -60.82
N GLY A 915 15.04 -23.59 -61.28
CA GLY A 915 14.71 -22.75 -62.42
C GLY A 915 13.41 -21.96 -62.27
N GLY A 916 13.08 -21.52 -61.05
CA GLY A 916 11.85 -20.79 -60.77
C GLY A 916 10.60 -21.66 -60.68
N ARG A 917 10.73 -23.00 -60.56
CA ARG A 917 9.63 -23.95 -60.44
C ARG A 917 9.79 -24.70 -59.13
N ILE A 918 8.66 -25.06 -58.53
CA ILE A 918 8.65 -25.90 -57.33
C ILE A 918 8.77 -27.39 -57.76
N VAL A 919 9.71 -28.09 -57.16
CA VAL A 919 9.93 -29.51 -57.32
C VAL A 919 9.85 -30.16 -55.95
N VAL A 920 9.17 -31.30 -55.83
CA VAL A 920 9.05 -32.04 -54.57
C VAL A 920 9.67 -33.42 -54.78
N GLU A 921 10.80 -33.69 -54.09
CA GLU A 921 11.49 -34.96 -54.19
C GLU A 921 10.66 -36.13 -53.70
N GLY A 922 10.60 -37.21 -54.44
CA GLY A 922 9.90 -38.46 -54.08
C GLY A 922 8.39 -38.41 -54.18
N VAL A 923 7.81 -37.35 -54.74
CA VAL A 923 6.36 -37.16 -54.90
C VAL A 923 6.05 -37.04 -56.42
N SER A 924 5.29 -37.96 -56.92
CA SER A 924 4.91 -38.01 -58.35
C SER A 924 3.73 -37.11 -58.71
N HIS A 925 2.98 -36.64 -57.67
CA HIS A 925 1.84 -35.74 -57.93
C HIS A 925 1.66 -34.78 -56.77
N PHE A 926 1.75 -33.47 -57.06
CA PHE A 926 1.54 -32.38 -56.09
C PHE A 926 0.83 -31.24 -56.77
N GLU A 927 0.24 -30.38 -55.99
CA GLU A 927 -0.46 -29.20 -56.44
C GLU A 927 0.22 -27.96 -55.87
N VAL A 928 0.23 -26.85 -56.57
CA VAL A 928 0.77 -25.57 -56.15
C VAL A 928 -0.36 -24.55 -56.18
N TYR A 929 -0.47 -23.83 -55.10
CA TYR A 929 -1.45 -22.74 -54.96
C TYR A 929 -0.76 -21.44 -54.65
N SER A 930 -1.29 -20.36 -55.17
CA SER A 930 -0.97 -19.03 -54.67
C SER A 930 -1.53 -18.86 -53.27
N LEU A 931 -1.06 -17.86 -52.54
CA LEU A 931 -1.62 -17.54 -51.25
C LEU A 931 -3.10 -17.10 -51.28
N SER A 932 -3.58 -16.69 -52.46
CA SER A 932 -5.02 -16.38 -52.68
C SER A 932 -5.87 -17.65 -52.92
N GLY A 933 -5.26 -18.83 -52.83
CA GLY A 933 -5.94 -20.14 -53.06
C GLY A 933 -6.11 -20.51 -54.52
N THR A 934 -5.54 -19.74 -55.46
CA THR A 934 -5.60 -20.05 -56.89
C THR A 934 -4.64 -21.20 -57.19
N LYS A 935 -5.15 -22.30 -57.74
CA LYS A 935 -4.32 -23.42 -58.20
C LYS A 935 -3.49 -23.00 -59.39
N LEU A 936 -2.21 -23.24 -59.33
CA LEU A 936 -1.24 -22.89 -60.35
C LEU A 936 -0.78 -24.17 -61.10
N ASP A 937 -0.37 -23.97 -62.34
CA ASP A 937 0.25 -25.10 -63.06
C ASP A 937 1.66 -25.36 -62.51
N THR A 938 1.90 -26.59 -62.08
CA THR A 938 3.16 -27.06 -61.48
C THR A 938 4.36 -26.92 -62.40
N GLN A 939 4.13 -26.74 -63.73
CA GLN A 939 5.18 -26.55 -64.77
C GLN A 939 5.48 -25.06 -65.01
N SER A 940 4.72 -24.18 -64.49
CA SER A 940 4.93 -22.74 -64.67
C SER A 940 6.15 -22.24 -63.87
N VAL A 941 6.88 -21.30 -64.46
CA VAL A 941 7.88 -20.50 -63.73
C VAL A 941 7.12 -19.49 -62.86
N LEU A 942 7.32 -19.60 -61.54
CA LEU A 942 6.63 -18.79 -60.59
C LEU A 942 7.37 -17.47 -60.32
N THR A 943 6.65 -16.41 -60.13
CA THR A 943 7.23 -15.16 -59.68
C THR A 943 7.68 -15.24 -58.24
N PRO A 944 8.66 -14.44 -57.78
CA PRO A 944 9.01 -14.38 -56.36
C PRO A 944 7.79 -14.15 -55.50
N GLY A 945 7.65 -14.97 -54.45
CA GLY A 945 6.49 -14.96 -53.56
C GLY A 945 6.29 -16.26 -52.81
N PHE A 946 5.30 -16.26 -51.96
CA PHE A 946 4.91 -17.47 -51.20
C PHE A 946 3.86 -18.29 -51.95
N TYR A 947 4.05 -19.62 -51.91
CA TYR A 947 3.15 -20.61 -52.50
C TYR A 947 2.88 -21.73 -51.54
N ILE A 948 1.73 -22.38 -51.65
CA ILE A 948 1.38 -23.54 -50.91
C ILE A 948 1.53 -24.75 -51.83
N VAL A 949 2.34 -25.71 -51.44
CA VAL A 949 2.52 -26.98 -52.11
C VAL A 949 1.76 -28.04 -51.34
N LYS A 950 0.82 -28.68 -52.02
CA LYS A 950 -0.01 -29.75 -51.44
C LYS A 950 0.28 -31.07 -52.15
N ALA A 951 0.53 -32.12 -51.36
CA ALA A 951 0.66 -33.49 -51.87
C ALA A 951 -0.06 -34.45 -50.91
N ALA A 952 -1.04 -35.16 -51.43
CA ALA A 952 -1.96 -36.01 -50.66
C ALA A 952 -2.66 -35.20 -49.53
N ASP A 953 -2.44 -35.59 -48.29
CA ASP A 953 -2.98 -34.95 -47.06
C ASP A 953 -2.06 -33.90 -46.47
N LYS A 954 -0.92 -33.62 -47.09
CA LYS A 954 0.11 -32.69 -46.59
C LYS A 954 0.21 -31.43 -47.42
N ALA A 955 0.42 -30.31 -46.76
CA ALA A 955 0.70 -29.05 -47.41
C ALA A 955 1.87 -28.33 -46.73
N VAL A 956 2.69 -27.65 -47.50
CA VAL A 956 3.83 -26.88 -47.03
C VAL A 956 3.92 -25.55 -47.77
N LYS A 957 4.30 -24.49 -47.07
CA LYS A 957 4.50 -23.16 -47.64
C LYS A 957 5.92 -23.08 -48.19
N VAL A 958 6.07 -22.57 -49.39
CA VAL A 958 7.34 -22.41 -50.12
C VAL A 958 7.54 -20.98 -50.54
N LEU A 959 8.71 -20.46 -50.28
CA LEU A 959 9.12 -19.16 -50.78
C LEU A 959 9.91 -19.33 -52.10
N VAL A 960 9.38 -18.80 -53.16
CA VAL A 960 10.10 -18.65 -54.44
C VAL A 960 10.80 -17.27 -54.39
N LYS A 961 12.13 -17.29 -54.44
CA LYS A 961 12.96 -16.07 -54.41
C LYS A 961 13.25 -15.56 -55.79
#